data_60090ec9f6fa62661af3207084069348
#
_entry.id   60090ec9f6fa62661af3207084069348
#
_cell.length_a   1.000
_cell.length_b   1.000
_cell.length_c   1.000
_cell.angle_alpha   90.00
_cell.angle_beta   90.00
_cell.angle_gamma   90.00
#
_symmetry.space_group_name_H-M   'P 1'
#
loop_
_entity.id
_entity.type
_entity.pdbx_description
1 polymer ?
#
loop_
_entity_poly.entity_id
_entity_poly.type
_entity_poly.pdbx_seq_one_letter_code
_entity_poly.pdbx_strand_id
1 'polypeptide(L)'
;MIERLRMGSPIPTGAVVLDEDKIPSTDHFPEWKIDGQEGTLTKTLSPTLTVVGLGETVRGINKRGWVYISNNTDEPHHDEDKRSLYASQNFIILLSPGGNMAEGIFIDDPGTVTFDIGYTKTDVLQIKSASGASDCYRITAKTPTEVVKEFRGLTGHCYLPPRWAFGFGQSRWGYKTEADVREVYQNYHQAGIPLDAIYMDIDYMERYKDFTVDHDRFPDLSAFSKELSEKNVHLVPIIDAGVKIEDGYDVYEEGCENDYFVKKENGERLVAAVWPGQVHFPDFLKPQARKWFGHKYQVLLDQGIDGFWNDMNEPAIFYTEDHLKEVFDSLDQFKGRNLDIESLFQFQSLIASLSNYEGDYKRFYHEYEGKKIRHDKVHNLYGFYMTRAAGEALREMEPDKRILLFSRSSYIGMHRYGGVWTGDNKSWWSHLKLSLAQMPALNMCGFLYSGSDMGGFGADCTEDLMARWLSLAILIPLYRNHACTGTRLQELYRFTHLDDFKKLIELRYALIPYIYSEFMKAALRDGMYMKPLSFEYGDDPRAFEIEDQILAGESIMLAPVVEQNRTGRNVYLPEEMKMIRFRAFNDYTEEILTKGDHYVTCNLFETLLFLRKGHVLPIAKPAMTTAEIDNSTITYLTYEADEKSYELYNDDGFSYPEEANFR
;
A
#
# COMPACT_ATOMS: atom_id res chain seq x y z
N MET A 1 -4.81 -26.59 4.37
CA MET A 1 -4.87 -26.95 5.83
C MET A 1 -4.21 -25.84 6.62
N ILE A 2 -4.87 -25.39 7.70
CA ILE A 2 -4.34 -24.35 8.61
C ILE A 2 -4.12 -24.96 9.98
N GLU A 3 -2.99 -24.70 10.61
CA GLU A 3 -2.63 -25.11 11.97
C GLU A 3 -2.12 -23.91 12.76
N ARG A 4 -2.45 -23.84 14.06
CA ARG A 4 -1.99 -22.77 14.95
C ARG A 4 -1.05 -23.29 16.01
N LEU A 5 0.09 -22.61 16.19
CA LEU A 5 1.03 -22.80 17.29
C LEU A 5 1.07 -21.53 18.12
N ARG A 6 0.78 -21.61 19.41
CA ARG A 6 0.82 -20.45 20.33
C ARG A 6 2.10 -20.48 21.16
N MET A 7 2.85 -19.39 21.13
CA MET A 7 4.00 -19.15 22.00
C MET A 7 3.64 -18.10 23.04
N GLY A 8 3.97 -18.32 24.30
CA GLY A 8 3.73 -17.38 25.38
C GLY A 8 2.26 -16.96 25.55
N SER A 9 2.04 -15.68 25.81
CA SER A 9 0.72 -15.06 25.94
C SER A 9 0.57 -13.94 24.92
N PRO A 10 0.16 -14.24 23.69
CA PRO A 10 0.04 -13.26 22.62
C PRO A 10 -0.95 -12.14 22.96
N ILE A 11 -0.67 -10.95 22.45
CA ILE A 11 -1.61 -9.84 22.45
C ILE A 11 -2.50 -10.01 21.21
N PRO A 12 -3.85 -10.08 21.34
CA PRO A 12 -4.75 -10.14 20.20
C PRO A 12 -4.52 -8.98 19.26
N THR A 13 -4.52 -9.23 17.95
CA THR A 13 -4.32 -8.16 16.94
C THR A 13 -5.59 -7.78 16.20
N GLY A 14 -6.58 -8.66 16.21
CA GLY A 14 -7.76 -8.55 15.34
C GLY A 14 -7.47 -8.86 13.87
N ALA A 15 -6.30 -9.41 13.54
CA ALA A 15 -5.96 -9.84 12.19
C ALA A 15 -6.77 -11.06 11.75
N VAL A 16 -6.87 -12.07 12.62
CA VAL A 16 -7.61 -13.31 12.38
C VAL A 16 -9.09 -13.10 12.65
N VAL A 17 -9.94 -13.53 11.72
CA VAL A 17 -11.42 -13.47 11.82
C VAL A 17 -12.05 -14.85 11.90
N LEU A 18 -11.32 -15.90 11.51
CA LEU A 18 -11.79 -17.26 11.65
C LEU A 18 -11.83 -17.65 13.13
N ASP A 19 -12.92 -18.29 13.53
CA ASP A 19 -13.11 -18.78 14.89
C ASP A 19 -11.93 -19.69 15.31
N GLU A 20 -11.28 -19.34 16.42
CA GLU A 20 -10.11 -20.06 16.92
C GLU A 20 -10.39 -21.56 17.17
N ASP A 21 -11.59 -21.92 17.59
CA ASP A 21 -12.00 -23.32 17.84
C ASP A 21 -12.05 -24.15 16.54
N LYS A 22 -12.09 -23.49 15.38
CA LYS A 22 -12.03 -24.16 14.07
C LYS A 22 -10.62 -24.37 13.54
N ILE A 23 -9.60 -23.83 14.22
CA ILE A 23 -8.21 -23.94 13.81
C ILE A 23 -7.50 -24.97 14.69
N PRO A 24 -7.03 -26.10 14.13
CA PRO A 24 -6.28 -27.07 14.89
C PRO A 24 -5.05 -26.48 15.58
N SER A 25 -4.94 -26.70 16.91
CA SER A 25 -3.76 -26.31 17.68
C SER A 25 -2.70 -27.38 17.58
N THR A 26 -1.43 -26.97 17.49
CA THR A 26 -0.26 -27.87 17.50
C THR A 26 0.83 -27.28 18.38
N ASP A 27 1.75 -28.14 18.84
CA ASP A 27 2.94 -27.75 19.57
C ASP A 27 4.22 -27.74 18.72
N HIS A 28 4.11 -28.19 17.46
CA HIS A 28 5.22 -28.19 16.51
C HIS A 28 4.74 -28.01 15.07
N PHE A 29 5.63 -27.48 14.21
CA PHE A 29 5.47 -27.53 12.77
C PHE A 29 6.50 -28.48 12.16
N PRO A 30 6.12 -29.37 11.23
CA PRO A 30 7.08 -30.26 10.57
C PRO A 30 8.25 -29.45 9.94
N GLU A 31 9.49 -29.95 10.15
CA GLU A 31 10.74 -29.34 9.68
C GLU A 31 11.08 -27.96 10.30
N TRP A 32 10.31 -27.46 11.26
CA TRP A 32 10.65 -26.28 12.02
C TRP A 32 11.17 -26.64 13.42
N LYS A 33 12.23 -25.97 13.83
CA LYS A 33 12.69 -25.97 15.22
C LYS A 33 12.07 -24.78 15.93
N ILE A 34 11.39 -25.01 17.03
CA ILE A 34 10.67 -24.02 17.80
C ILE A 34 11.34 -23.88 19.16
N ASP A 35 11.65 -22.61 19.52
CA ASP A 35 12.07 -22.24 20.87
C ASP A 35 11.05 -21.26 21.45
N GLY A 36 10.09 -21.80 22.19
CA GLY A 36 8.99 -21.01 22.77
C GLY A 36 9.44 -20.07 23.90
N GLN A 37 10.63 -20.26 24.50
CA GLN A 37 11.15 -19.36 25.53
C GLN A 37 11.77 -18.11 24.87
N GLU A 38 12.46 -18.30 23.74
CA GLU A 38 13.07 -17.22 22.96
C GLU A 38 12.12 -16.63 21.91
N GLY A 39 10.92 -17.17 21.75
CA GLY A 39 9.96 -16.73 20.72
C GLY A 39 10.48 -16.93 19.30
N THR A 40 11.19 -18.03 19.04
CA THR A 40 11.94 -18.24 17.80
C THR A 40 11.47 -19.47 17.04
N LEU A 41 11.27 -19.31 15.73
CA LEU A 41 11.08 -20.40 14.77
C LEU A 41 12.28 -20.44 13.82
N THR A 42 12.82 -21.64 13.57
CA THR A 42 13.97 -21.82 12.69
C THR A 42 13.72 -22.96 11.71
N LYS A 43 14.02 -22.73 10.42
CA LYS A 43 13.93 -23.75 9.34
C LYS A 43 15.19 -23.73 8.51
N THR A 44 15.62 -24.92 8.08
CA THR A 44 16.72 -25.04 7.10
C THR A 44 16.22 -24.67 5.70
N LEU A 45 16.96 -23.81 5.02
CA LEU A 45 16.71 -23.42 3.64
C LEU A 45 17.50 -24.31 2.68
N SER A 46 16.81 -25.13 1.88
CA SER A 46 17.46 -25.79 0.75
C SER A 46 17.90 -24.76 -0.32
N PRO A 47 18.86 -25.08 -1.18
CA PRO A 47 19.33 -24.13 -2.21
C PRO A 47 18.23 -23.64 -3.15
N THR A 48 17.21 -24.46 -3.42
CA THR A 48 16.10 -24.17 -4.34
C THR A 48 14.87 -23.56 -3.67
N LEU A 49 14.84 -23.52 -2.32
CA LEU A 49 13.70 -22.97 -1.59
C LEU A 49 13.65 -21.45 -1.75
N THR A 50 12.58 -20.94 -2.30
CA THR A 50 12.28 -19.51 -2.43
C THR A 50 11.37 -19.07 -1.30
N VAL A 51 11.57 -17.87 -0.80
CA VAL A 51 10.74 -17.23 0.24
C VAL A 51 10.19 -15.94 -0.32
N VAL A 52 8.86 -15.80 -0.38
CA VAL A 52 8.16 -14.62 -0.88
C VAL A 52 7.18 -14.09 0.16
N GLY A 53 6.67 -12.87 0.01
CA GLY A 53 5.72 -12.26 0.94
C GLY A 53 6.27 -11.03 1.62
N LEU A 54 5.94 -10.82 2.90
CA LEU A 54 6.28 -9.67 3.74
C LEU A 54 5.75 -8.32 3.22
N GLY A 55 4.80 -8.34 2.26
CA GLY A 55 4.12 -7.13 1.77
C GLY A 55 5.05 -6.00 1.37
N GLU A 56 4.96 -4.88 2.09
CA GLU A 56 5.75 -3.68 1.83
C GLU A 56 7.16 -3.79 2.44
N THR A 57 8.09 -4.28 1.66
CA THR A 57 9.49 -4.41 2.04
C THR A 57 10.41 -4.07 0.86
N VAL A 58 11.66 -3.75 1.13
CA VAL A 58 12.70 -3.53 0.11
C VAL A 58 13.09 -4.82 -0.61
N ARG A 59 13.95 -4.70 -1.62
CA ARG A 59 14.52 -5.76 -2.45
C ARG A 59 13.50 -6.42 -3.39
N GLY A 60 13.82 -7.59 -3.93
CA GLY A 60 13.05 -8.28 -4.94
C GLY A 60 11.84 -9.08 -4.41
N ILE A 61 11.29 -9.90 -5.28
CA ILE A 61 10.18 -10.82 -4.98
C ILE A 61 10.65 -11.94 -4.04
N ASN A 62 11.82 -12.52 -4.31
CA ASN A 62 12.46 -13.49 -3.42
C ASN A 62 13.15 -12.76 -2.26
N LYS A 63 12.76 -13.05 -1.04
CA LYS A 63 13.20 -12.37 0.18
C LYS A 63 14.49 -12.94 0.79
N ARG A 64 15.11 -13.98 0.20
CA ARG A 64 16.36 -14.54 0.71
C ARG A 64 17.53 -13.57 0.62
N GLY A 65 18.44 -13.68 1.61
CA GLY A 65 19.69 -12.91 1.68
C GLY A 65 19.54 -11.58 2.42
N TRP A 66 18.49 -11.41 3.23
CA TRP A 66 18.31 -10.19 4.02
C TRP A 66 17.61 -10.43 5.36
N VAL A 67 17.65 -9.39 6.21
CA VAL A 67 16.91 -9.33 7.48
C VAL A 67 15.81 -8.28 7.34
N TYR A 68 14.56 -8.70 7.54
CA TYR A 68 13.40 -7.81 7.57
C TYR A 68 12.90 -7.68 9.01
N ILE A 69 12.49 -6.47 9.39
CA ILE A 69 11.97 -6.19 10.73
C ILE A 69 10.56 -5.61 10.58
N SER A 70 9.61 -6.30 11.17
CA SER A 70 8.24 -5.83 11.29
C SER A 70 8.19 -4.72 12.34
N ASN A 71 8.25 -3.48 11.91
CA ASN A 71 8.20 -2.28 12.75
C ASN A 71 7.88 -1.08 11.87
N ASN A 72 6.62 -0.68 11.82
CA ASN A 72 6.15 0.40 10.96
C ASN A 72 6.99 1.66 11.19
N THR A 73 7.60 2.19 10.12
CA THR A 73 8.60 3.26 10.23
C THR A 73 8.37 4.29 9.13
N ASP A 74 8.30 5.56 9.50
CA ASP A 74 8.32 6.67 8.55
C ASP A 74 9.71 6.74 7.87
N GLU A 75 9.87 5.99 6.78
CA GLU A 75 11.15 5.80 6.08
C GLU A 75 11.02 6.13 4.59
N PRO A 76 11.35 7.37 4.18
CA PRO A 76 11.23 7.80 2.78
C PRO A 76 12.39 7.33 1.87
N HIS A 77 13.42 6.69 2.44
CA HIS A 77 14.54 6.14 1.68
C HIS A 77 14.37 4.62 1.56
N HIS A 78 13.76 4.18 0.47
CA HIS A 78 13.53 2.75 0.20
C HIS A 78 14.80 2.10 -0.38
N ASP A 79 15.94 2.30 0.28
CA ASP A 79 17.23 1.75 -0.11
C ASP A 79 17.36 0.27 0.30
N GLU A 80 18.25 -0.46 -0.36
CA GLU A 80 18.43 -1.91 -0.15
C GLU A 80 18.91 -2.29 1.26
N ASP A 81 19.44 -1.35 2.04
CA ASP A 81 19.91 -1.56 3.41
C ASP A 81 18.81 -1.44 4.48
N LYS A 82 17.62 -0.97 4.09
CA LYS A 82 16.50 -0.83 5.02
C LYS A 82 15.96 -2.18 5.43
N ARG A 83 15.45 -2.25 6.64
CA ARG A 83 14.86 -3.47 7.23
C ARG A 83 13.37 -3.33 7.49
N SER A 84 12.91 -2.10 7.63
CA SER A 84 11.50 -1.73 7.84
C SER A 84 11.11 -0.60 6.88
N LEU A 85 9.85 -0.53 6.49
CA LEU A 85 9.22 0.57 5.78
C LEU A 85 7.94 0.98 6.55
N TYR A 86 6.99 1.63 5.88
CA TYR A 86 5.78 2.19 6.51
C TYR A 86 4.81 1.15 7.08
N ALA A 87 4.87 -0.10 6.60
CA ALA A 87 3.88 -1.12 6.93
C ALA A 87 4.55 -2.47 7.28
N SER A 88 3.81 -3.30 8.00
CA SER A 88 4.27 -4.62 8.45
C SER A 88 3.24 -5.70 8.12
N GLN A 89 3.62 -6.66 7.26
CA GLN A 89 2.80 -7.79 6.89
C GLN A 89 3.58 -9.09 7.18
N ASN A 90 3.37 -9.67 8.35
CA ASN A 90 4.14 -10.82 8.89
C ASN A 90 3.77 -12.16 8.24
N PHE A 91 3.60 -12.21 6.93
CA PHE A 91 3.23 -13.40 6.18
C PHE A 91 4.25 -13.70 5.08
N ILE A 92 4.76 -14.94 5.09
CA ILE A 92 5.68 -15.46 4.06
C ILE A 92 5.14 -16.75 3.47
N ILE A 93 5.53 -17.04 2.24
CA ILE A 93 5.25 -18.29 1.55
C ILE A 93 6.58 -18.91 1.09
N LEU A 94 6.76 -20.18 1.44
CA LEU A 94 7.90 -21.00 1.05
C LEU A 94 7.48 -21.94 -0.08
N LEU A 95 8.24 -21.93 -1.18
CA LEU A 95 7.96 -22.73 -2.36
C LEU A 95 9.25 -23.10 -3.10
N SER A 96 9.22 -24.20 -3.87
CA SER A 96 10.35 -24.66 -4.67
C SER A 96 9.88 -25.09 -6.06
N PRO A 97 10.72 -24.98 -7.09
CA PRO A 97 10.41 -25.51 -8.42
C PRO A 97 10.06 -26.99 -8.38
N GLY A 98 8.94 -27.39 -9.01
CA GLY A 98 8.46 -28.77 -9.00
C GLY A 98 8.04 -29.31 -7.62
N GLY A 99 7.90 -28.41 -6.64
CA GLY A 99 7.45 -28.79 -5.29
C GLY A 99 5.98 -29.21 -5.27
N ASN A 100 5.69 -30.29 -4.55
CA ASN A 100 4.31 -30.81 -4.44
C ASN A 100 3.41 -30.00 -3.50
N MET A 101 3.97 -29.07 -2.73
CA MET A 101 3.28 -28.26 -1.73
C MET A 101 3.96 -26.90 -1.55
N ALA A 102 3.16 -25.88 -1.28
CA ALA A 102 3.58 -24.58 -0.78
C ALA A 102 3.21 -24.44 0.71
N GLU A 103 4.03 -23.72 1.46
CA GLU A 103 3.88 -23.50 2.91
C GLU A 103 3.82 -22.02 3.22
N GLY A 104 2.71 -21.53 3.75
CA GLY A 104 2.56 -20.18 4.30
C GLY A 104 2.82 -20.16 5.79
N ILE A 105 3.53 -19.14 6.27
CA ILE A 105 3.75 -18.87 7.70
C ILE A 105 3.30 -17.44 8.00
N PHE A 106 2.33 -17.30 8.87
CA PHE A 106 1.88 -16.03 9.41
C PHE A 106 2.22 -15.93 10.89
N ILE A 107 2.90 -14.86 11.27
CA ILE A 107 3.23 -14.56 12.67
C ILE A 107 2.33 -13.42 13.14
N ASP A 108 1.33 -13.74 13.92
CA ASP A 108 0.42 -12.75 14.49
C ASP A 108 0.98 -12.21 15.81
N ASP A 109 1.80 -11.18 15.67
CA ASP A 109 2.46 -10.44 16.75
C ASP A 109 2.45 -8.94 16.41
N PRO A 110 1.80 -8.09 17.23
CA PRO A 110 1.67 -6.67 16.96
C PRO A 110 2.94 -5.84 17.23
N GLY A 111 3.91 -6.46 17.90
CA GLY A 111 5.21 -5.86 18.20
C GLY A 111 6.24 -6.13 17.11
N THR A 112 7.51 -6.01 17.49
CA THR A 112 8.62 -6.24 16.58
C THR A 112 8.86 -7.72 16.30
N VAL A 113 8.84 -8.11 15.03
CA VAL A 113 9.22 -9.46 14.57
C VAL A 113 10.35 -9.35 13.57
N THR A 114 11.38 -10.16 13.75
CA THR A 114 12.56 -10.21 12.86
C THR A 114 12.50 -11.46 11.99
N PHE A 115 12.65 -11.29 10.68
CA PHE A 115 12.78 -12.34 9.69
C PHE A 115 14.21 -12.33 9.12
N ASP A 116 15.09 -13.19 9.60
CA ASP A 116 16.42 -13.41 9.02
C ASP A 116 16.32 -14.53 7.98
N ILE A 117 16.29 -14.17 6.73
CA ILE A 117 16.03 -15.11 5.63
C ILE A 117 17.36 -15.42 4.90
N GLY A 118 18.21 -16.22 5.53
CA GLY A 118 19.48 -16.62 4.92
C GLY A 118 20.53 -15.51 4.83
N TYR A 119 20.44 -14.47 5.65
CA TYR A 119 21.43 -13.39 5.71
C TYR A 119 22.55 -13.73 6.70
N THR A 120 22.24 -13.98 7.96
CA THR A 120 23.25 -14.33 8.97
C THR A 120 23.84 -15.73 8.69
N LYS A 121 23.01 -16.67 8.26
CA LYS A 121 23.41 -18.01 7.80
C LYS A 121 22.64 -18.34 6.53
N THR A 122 23.33 -18.57 5.43
CA THR A 122 22.77 -18.70 4.07
C THR A 122 21.74 -19.83 3.92
N ASP A 123 21.82 -20.83 4.79
CA ASP A 123 20.95 -22.02 4.81
C ASP A 123 19.93 -22.02 5.94
N VAL A 124 19.71 -20.87 6.62
CA VAL A 124 18.79 -20.77 7.76
C VAL A 124 17.80 -19.63 7.57
N LEU A 125 16.53 -19.94 7.73
CA LEU A 125 15.45 -19.00 8.02
C LEU A 125 15.21 -18.96 9.52
N GLN A 126 15.33 -17.80 10.14
CA GLN A 126 14.98 -17.58 11.54
C GLN A 126 13.94 -16.48 11.65
N ILE A 127 12.85 -16.75 12.34
CA ILE A 127 11.81 -15.78 12.68
C ILE A 127 11.82 -15.60 14.19
N LYS A 128 11.91 -14.38 14.68
CA LYS A 128 11.98 -14.07 16.11
C LYS A 128 11.01 -12.99 16.50
N SER A 129 10.09 -13.29 17.43
CA SER A 129 9.26 -12.31 18.13
C SER A 129 10.06 -11.65 19.25
N ALA A 130 10.12 -10.33 19.29
CA ALA A 130 10.80 -9.60 20.37
C ALA A 130 10.09 -9.72 21.72
N SER A 131 8.79 -10.00 21.73
CA SER A 131 8.00 -10.22 22.94
C SER A 131 8.15 -11.64 23.53
N GLY A 132 8.63 -12.59 22.72
CA GLY A 132 8.59 -14.02 23.02
C GLY A 132 7.20 -14.65 22.97
N ALA A 133 6.18 -13.88 22.56
CA ALA A 133 4.79 -14.32 22.56
C ALA A 133 4.13 -13.99 21.21
N SER A 134 3.60 -15.01 20.51
CA SER A 134 2.90 -14.84 19.24
C SER A 134 1.99 -16.02 18.94
N ASP A 135 0.94 -15.78 18.16
CA ASP A 135 0.22 -16.84 17.46
C ASP A 135 0.85 -17.05 16.08
N CYS A 136 1.30 -18.26 15.82
CA CYS A 136 1.92 -18.64 14.56
C CYS A 136 0.96 -19.55 13.79
N TYR A 137 0.65 -19.19 12.56
CA TYR A 137 -0.22 -19.98 11.69
C TYR A 137 0.60 -20.57 10.55
N ARG A 138 0.50 -21.88 10.39
CA ARG A 138 1.06 -22.61 9.26
C ARG A 138 -0.06 -23.01 8.31
N ILE A 139 0.09 -22.67 7.05
CA ILE A 139 -0.88 -22.93 5.98
C ILE A 139 -0.19 -23.80 4.93
N THR A 140 -0.74 -24.97 4.64
CA THR A 140 -0.19 -25.85 3.60
C THR A 140 -1.24 -26.12 2.53
N ALA A 141 -0.84 -25.97 1.27
CA ALA A 141 -1.68 -26.27 0.11
C ALA A 141 -0.82 -26.76 -1.07
N LYS A 142 -1.45 -27.23 -2.13
CA LYS A 142 -0.74 -27.73 -3.32
C LYS A 142 -0.05 -26.60 -4.08
N THR A 143 -0.65 -25.44 -4.13
CA THR A 143 -0.13 -24.27 -4.84
C THR A 143 -0.01 -23.07 -3.93
N PRO A 144 0.89 -22.11 -4.23
CA PRO A 144 0.98 -20.87 -3.45
C PRO A 144 -0.29 -20.01 -3.56
N THR A 145 -1.03 -20.05 -4.65
CA THR A 145 -2.31 -19.36 -4.79
C THR A 145 -3.37 -19.92 -3.85
N GLU A 146 -3.42 -21.26 -3.66
CA GLU A 146 -4.28 -21.89 -2.64
C GLU A 146 -3.87 -21.50 -1.22
N VAL A 147 -2.56 -21.35 -0.95
CA VAL A 147 -2.07 -20.85 0.36
C VAL A 147 -2.62 -19.46 0.63
N VAL A 148 -2.57 -18.55 -0.35
CA VAL A 148 -3.13 -17.20 -0.22
C VAL A 148 -4.64 -17.24 -0.01
N LYS A 149 -5.37 -18.11 -0.71
CA LYS A 149 -6.82 -18.25 -0.54
C LYS A 149 -7.18 -18.72 0.89
N GLU A 150 -6.48 -19.71 1.41
CA GLU A 150 -6.63 -20.18 2.79
C GLU A 150 -6.28 -19.07 3.80
N PHE A 151 -5.20 -18.30 3.53
CA PHE A 151 -4.81 -17.17 4.36
C PHE A 151 -5.87 -16.06 4.38
N ARG A 152 -6.50 -15.76 3.24
CA ARG A 152 -7.61 -14.81 3.19
C ARG A 152 -8.86 -15.35 3.89
N GLY A 153 -9.12 -16.65 3.83
CA GLY A 153 -10.15 -17.30 4.65
C GLY A 153 -9.89 -17.15 6.17
N LEU A 154 -8.61 -17.11 6.57
CA LEU A 154 -8.20 -16.89 7.95
C LEU A 154 -8.36 -15.41 8.37
N THR A 155 -7.98 -14.47 7.51
CA THR A 155 -7.83 -13.04 7.83
C THR A 155 -8.97 -12.16 7.29
N GLY A 156 -9.86 -12.72 6.48
CA GLY A 156 -11.05 -12.05 5.94
C GLY A 156 -10.89 -11.49 4.52
N HIS A 157 -12.03 -11.12 3.94
CA HIS A 157 -12.12 -10.57 2.60
C HIS A 157 -11.46 -9.19 2.51
N CYS A 158 -10.94 -8.85 1.32
CA CYS A 158 -10.32 -7.55 1.11
C CYS A 158 -11.34 -6.43 0.93
N TYR A 159 -10.89 -5.21 1.16
CA TYR A 159 -11.57 -3.97 0.87
C TYR A 159 -11.91 -3.85 -0.63
N LEU A 160 -13.05 -3.23 -0.92
CA LEU A 160 -13.59 -3.03 -2.27
C LEU A 160 -13.74 -1.53 -2.56
N PRO A 161 -12.84 -0.94 -3.34
CA PRO A 161 -12.94 0.48 -3.70
C PRO A 161 -14.04 0.74 -4.73
N PRO A 162 -14.53 1.99 -4.87
CA PRO A 162 -15.39 2.37 -5.98
C PRO A 162 -14.63 2.30 -7.31
N ARG A 163 -15.36 2.15 -8.43
CA ARG A 163 -14.73 1.99 -9.76
C ARG A 163 -13.88 3.20 -10.17
N TRP A 164 -14.29 4.42 -9.80
CA TRP A 164 -13.52 5.62 -10.13
C TRP A 164 -12.11 5.63 -9.53
N ALA A 165 -11.90 4.91 -8.43
CA ALA A 165 -10.59 4.78 -7.78
C ALA A 165 -9.54 4.03 -8.65
N PHE A 166 -9.96 3.35 -9.71
CA PHE A 166 -9.06 2.72 -10.69
C PHE A 166 -8.66 3.65 -11.83
N GLY A 167 -9.28 4.82 -11.96
CA GLY A 167 -8.91 5.86 -12.90
C GLY A 167 -7.59 6.56 -12.52
N PHE A 168 -7.23 7.56 -13.29
CA PHE A 168 -6.04 8.36 -12.99
C PHE A 168 -6.35 9.41 -11.92
N GLY A 169 -5.46 9.52 -10.94
CA GLY A 169 -5.49 10.51 -9.89
C GLY A 169 -4.27 11.42 -9.92
N GLN A 170 -4.50 12.73 -9.77
CA GLN A 170 -3.45 13.73 -9.61
C GLN A 170 -3.39 14.21 -8.17
N SER A 171 -2.18 14.26 -7.62
CA SER A 171 -1.90 14.65 -6.24
C SER A 171 -0.62 15.47 -6.16
N ARG A 172 -0.58 16.40 -5.21
CA ARG A 172 0.66 17.09 -4.82
C ARG A 172 0.51 17.69 -3.42
N TRP A 173 1.50 17.49 -2.57
CA TRP A 173 1.66 18.37 -1.42
C TRP A 173 2.05 19.76 -1.93
N GLY A 174 1.08 20.68 -1.93
CA GLY A 174 1.26 22.03 -2.45
C GLY A 174 0.08 22.59 -3.25
N TYR A 175 -1.02 21.85 -3.42
CA TYR A 175 -2.30 22.41 -3.86
C TYR A 175 -2.98 23.06 -2.66
N LYS A 176 -2.68 24.35 -2.43
CA LYS A 176 -2.99 25.04 -1.17
C LYS A 176 -4.36 25.69 -1.15
N THR A 177 -4.95 25.93 -2.33
CA THR A 177 -6.20 26.66 -2.47
C THR A 177 -7.15 25.98 -3.45
N GLU A 178 -8.43 26.31 -3.37
CA GLU A 178 -9.42 25.91 -4.38
C GLU A 178 -8.96 26.30 -5.81
N ALA A 179 -8.32 27.47 -5.95
CA ALA A 179 -7.82 27.92 -7.25
C ALA A 179 -6.72 27.01 -7.80
N ASP A 180 -5.81 26.51 -6.96
CA ASP A 180 -4.77 25.56 -7.38
C ASP A 180 -5.39 24.24 -7.87
N VAL A 181 -6.34 23.68 -7.12
CA VAL A 181 -7.04 22.45 -7.49
C VAL A 181 -7.85 22.65 -8.77
N ARG A 182 -8.51 23.80 -8.91
CA ARG A 182 -9.27 24.18 -10.11
C ARG A 182 -8.37 24.30 -11.33
N GLU A 183 -7.18 24.89 -11.18
CA GLU A 183 -6.18 24.99 -12.25
C GLU A 183 -5.74 23.58 -12.71
N VAL A 184 -5.49 22.67 -11.79
CA VAL A 184 -5.14 21.27 -12.10
C VAL A 184 -6.23 20.63 -12.94
N TYR A 185 -7.48 20.67 -12.49
CA TYR A 185 -8.62 20.13 -13.24
C TYR A 185 -8.72 20.73 -14.65
N GLN A 186 -8.66 22.06 -14.74
CA GLN A 186 -8.81 22.78 -16.02
C GLN A 186 -7.72 22.41 -17.02
N ASN A 187 -6.47 22.30 -16.56
CA ASN A 187 -5.34 21.94 -17.43
C ASN A 187 -5.45 20.50 -17.94
N TYR A 188 -5.82 19.52 -17.10
CA TYR A 188 -6.07 18.15 -17.54
C TYR A 188 -7.22 18.08 -18.54
N HIS A 189 -8.32 18.77 -18.24
CA HIS A 189 -9.49 18.80 -19.12
C HIS A 189 -9.17 19.45 -20.48
N GLN A 190 -8.45 20.59 -20.50
CA GLN A 190 -8.02 21.27 -21.73
C GLN A 190 -7.04 20.43 -22.55
N ALA A 191 -6.14 19.70 -21.89
CA ALA A 191 -5.23 18.75 -22.55
C ALA A 191 -5.96 17.51 -23.08
N GLY A 192 -7.21 17.28 -22.66
CA GLY A 192 -7.98 16.08 -23.01
C GLY A 192 -7.36 14.82 -22.41
N ILE A 193 -6.73 14.92 -21.24
CA ILE A 193 -6.20 13.79 -20.48
C ILE A 193 -7.25 13.35 -19.46
N PRO A 194 -7.67 12.08 -19.45
CA PRO A 194 -8.61 11.55 -18.47
C PRO A 194 -8.17 11.74 -17.02
N LEU A 195 -9.13 12.02 -16.12
CA LEU A 195 -8.87 12.27 -14.69
C LEU A 195 -10.12 11.93 -13.87
N ASP A 196 -10.00 11.05 -12.87
CA ASP A 196 -11.11 10.71 -11.95
C ASP A 196 -10.97 11.37 -10.58
N ALA A 197 -9.75 11.70 -10.13
CA ALA A 197 -9.58 12.23 -8.78
C ALA A 197 -8.47 13.30 -8.70
N ILE A 198 -8.67 14.27 -7.80
CA ILE A 198 -7.63 15.17 -7.35
C ILE A 198 -7.51 15.00 -5.83
N TYR A 199 -6.29 14.70 -5.39
CA TYR A 199 -6.00 14.49 -3.97
C TYR A 199 -5.59 15.80 -3.33
N MET A 200 -6.15 16.06 -2.16
CA MET A 200 -5.81 17.22 -1.33
C MET A 200 -4.93 16.77 -0.18
N ASP A 201 -3.74 17.34 -0.11
CA ASP A 201 -2.79 17.17 0.99
C ASP A 201 -3.14 18.10 2.15
N ILE A 202 -2.33 18.16 3.20
CA ILE A 202 -2.61 18.85 4.48
C ILE A 202 -3.02 20.33 4.36
N ASP A 203 -2.75 20.99 3.25
CA ASP A 203 -2.98 22.43 3.07
C ASP A 203 -4.45 22.84 2.98
N TYR A 204 -5.42 21.92 2.80
CA TYR A 204 -6.85 22.26 2.85
C TYR A 204 -7.36 22.45 4.29
N MET A 205 -6.66 21.91 5.27
CA MET A 205 -7.03 21.98 6.68
C MET A 205 -6.73 23.36 7.26
N GLU A 206 -7.56 23.83 8.19
CA GLU A 206 -7.25 25.01 9.00
C GLU A 206 -6.06 24.73 9.92
N ARG A 207 -4.89 25.25 9.60
CA ARG A 207 -3.64 25.06 10.36
C ARG A 207 -3.31 23.60 10.65
N TYR A 208 -3.56 22.73 9.67
CA TYR A 208 -3.30 21.29 9.71
C TYR A 208 -4.10 20.53 10.80
N LYS A 209 -5.30 21.01 11.16
CA LYS A 209 -6.22 20.34 12.07
C LYS A 209 -7.13 19.39 11.29
N ASP A 210 -7.10 18.10 11.64
CA ASP A 210 -7.97 17.11 11.02
C ASP A 210 -9.45 17.47 11.13
N PHE A 211 -10.22 17.10 10.11
CA PHE A 211 -11.68 17.35 10.04
C PHE A 211 -12.06 18.83 10.04
N THR A 212 -11.14 19.71 9.65
CA THR A 212 -11.41 21.13 9.42
C THR A 212 -11.18 21.50 7.97
N VAL A 213 -11.75 22.62 7.54
CA VAL A 213 -11.51 23.23 6.22
C VAL A 213 -11.04 24.66 6.45
N ASP A 214 -9.97 25.06 5.79
CA ASP A 214 -9.52 26.45 5.77
C ASP A 214 -10.40 27.25 4.80
N HIS A 215 -11.38 27.99 5.33
CA HIS A 215 -12.34 28.75 4.53
C HIS A 215 -11.75 29.96 3.81
N ASP A 216 -10.54 30.43 4.16
CA ASP A 216 -9.82 31.44 3.36
C ASP A 216 -9.26 30.84 2.07
N ARG A 217 -8.89 29.55 2.11
CA ARG A 217 -8.31 28.79 0.99
C ARG A 217 -9.36 28.04 0.18
N PHE A 218 -10.35 27.46 0.84
CA PHE A 218 -11.49 26.73 0.29
C PHE A 218 -12.80 27.32 0.82
N PRO A 219 -13.27 28.45 0.26
CA PRO A 219 -14.39 29.22 0.80
C PRO A 219 -15.70 28.42 0.94
N ASP A 220 -15.96 27.53 -0.04
CA ASP A 220 -17.12 26.64 -0.07
C ASP A 220 -16.72 25.29 -0.66
N LEU A 221 -16.12 24.44 0.17
CA LEU A 221 -15.67 23.11 -0.26
C LEU A 221 -16.85 22.26 -0.75
N SER A 222 -18.04 22.40 -0.17
CA SER A 222 -19.22 21.66 -0.60
C SER A 222 -19.66 22.00 -2.01
N ALA A 223 -19.75 23.29 -2.32
CA ALA A 223 -20.08 23.74 -3.69
C ALA A 223 -18.99 23.31 -4.69
N PHE A 224 -17.73 23.38 -4.31
CA PHE A 224 -16.61 22.97 -5.16
C PHE A 224 -16.57 21.47 -5.40
N SER A 225 -16.74 20.66 -4.35
CA SER A 225 -16.84 19.20 -4.46
C SER A 225 -18.00 18.79 -5.37
N LYS A 226 -19.17 19.42 -5.19
CA LYS A 226 -20.33 19.17 -6.05
C LYS A 226 -20.04 19.53 -7.52
N GLU A 227 -19.43 20.69 -7.78
CA GLU A 227 -19.06 21.11 -9.14
C GLU A 227 -18.17 20.07 -9.84
N LEU A 228 -17.19 19.50 -9.14
CA LEU A 228 -16.31 18.48 -9.70
C LEU A 228 -17.00 17.12 -9.84
N SER A 229 -17.83 16.74 -8.87
CA SER A 229 -18.57 15.46 -8.92
C SER A 229 -19.60 15.44 -10.06
N GLU A 230 -20.21 16.58 -10.44
CA GLU A 230 -21.04 16.71 -11.63
C GLU A 230 -20.27 16.43 -12.94
N LYS A 231 -18.94 16.48 -12.88
CA LYS A 231 -18.01 16.14 -13.96
C LYS A 231 -17.35 14.78 -13.76
N ASN A 232 -17.84 13.98 -12.81
CA ASN A 232 -17.29 12.68 -12.37
C ASN A 232 -15.83 12.77 -11.92
N VAL A 233 -15.42 13.89 -11.30
CA VAL A 233 -14.10 14.07 -10.69
C VAL A 233 -14.26 14.20 -9.18
N HIS A 234 -13.51 13.41 -8.43
CA HIS A 234 -13.61 13.27 -6.98
C HIS A 234 -12.48 14.01 -6.26
N LEU A 235 -12.80 14.70 -5.17
CA LEU A 235 -11.80 15.24 -4.24
C LEU A 235 -11.49 14.21 -3.15
N VAL A 236 -10.20 13.98 -2.89
CA VAL A 236 -9.74 12.97 -1.93
C VAL A 236 -8.80 13.62 -0.90
N PRO A 237 -9.30 14.12 0.24
CA PRO A 237 -8.49 14.74 1.28
C PRO A 237 -7.73 13.72 2.11
N ILE A 238 -6.56 14.17 2.62
CA ILE A 238 -5.75 13.48 3.62
C ILE A 238 -6.37 13.63 5.02
N ILE A 239 -6.18 12.62 5.86
CA ILE A 239 -6.41 12.67 7.31
C ILE A 239 -5.18 12.12 8.01
N ASP A 240 -4.62 12.92 8.93
CA ASP A 240 -3.46 12.55 9.73
C ASP A 240 -3.87 11.90 11.07
N ALA A 241 -2.88 11.41 11.81
CA ALA A 241 -3.15 10.75 13.10
C ALA A 241 -3.07 11.70 14.31
N GLY A 242 -2.48 12.88 14.19
CA GLY A 242 -2.16 13.78 15.30
C GLY A 242 -3.17 14.90 15.50
N VAL A 243 -3.93 14.88 16.59
CA VAL A 243 -4.91 15.93 16.94
C VAL A 243 -4.21 17.10 17.59
N LYS A 244 -4.26 18.28 16.95
CA LYS A 244 -3.64 19.52 17.44
C LYS A 244 -4.14 19.91 18.83
N ILE A 245 -3.22 20.28 19.72
CA ILE A 245 -3.55 20.85 21.05
C ILE A 245 -3.90 22.31 20.85
N GLU A 246 -5.21 22.63 20.86
CA GLU A 246 -5.70 23.98 20.65
C GLU A 246 -7.10 24.15 21.26
N ASP A 247 -7.27 25.16 22.13
CA ASP A 247 -8.58 25.50 22.71
C ASP A 247 -9.55 25.98 21.60
N GLY A 248 -10.81 25.57 21.69
CA GLY A 248 -11.84 25.86 20.69
C GLY A 248 -11.80 24.93 19.46
N TYR A 249 -10.90 23.95 19.45
CA TYR A 249 -10.92 22.89 18.44
C TYR A 249 -11.70 21.68 18.98
N ASP A 250 -12.87 21.42 18.40
CA ASP A 250 -13.85 20.46 18.91
C ASP A 250 -13.29 19.03 19.05
N VAL A 251 -12.50 18.56 18.08
CA VAL A 251 -11.87 17.24 18.11
C VAL A 251 -10.91 17.12 19.29
N TYR A 252 -10.13 18.18 19.58
CA TYR A 252 -9.26 18.22 20.75
C TYR A 252 -10.06 18.23 22.06
N GLU A 253 -11.06 19.12 22.16
CA GLU A 253 -11.86 19.27 23.39
C GLU A 253 -12.63 17.99 23.71
N GLU A 254 -13.33 17.41 22.73
CA GLU A 254 -14.06 16.14 22.91
C GLU A 254 -13.11 14.97 23.27
N GLY A 255 -11.95 14.88 22.60
CA GLY A 255 -10.95 13.89 22.91
C GLY A 255 -10.40 14.01 24.33
N CYS A 256 -10.24 15.25 24.82
CA CYS A 256 -9.86 15.54 26.20
C CYS A 256 -10.96 15.20 27.22
N GLU A 257 -12.19 15.62 26.95
CA GLU A 257 -13.34 15.40 27.82
C GLU A 257 -13.64 13.91 28.00
N ASN A 258 -13.58 13.14 26.95
CA ASN A 258 -13.92 11.72 26.95
C ASN A 258 -12.72 10.79 27.14
N ASP A 259 -11.52 11.35 27.35
CA ASP A 259 -10.32 10.56 27.62
C ASP A 259 -9.95 9.61 26.47
N TYR A 260 -9.90 10.13 25.25
CA TYR A 260 -9.65 9.36 24.03
C TYR A 260 -8.21 9.40 23.53
N PHE A 261 -7.30 10.10 24.20
CA PHE A 261 -5.89 10.20 23.82
C PHE A 261 -5.00 9.24 24.60
N VAL A 262 -3.91 8.81 23.96
CA VAL A 262 -2.88 7.98 24.61
C VAL A 262 -2.21 8.70 25.79
N LYS A 263 -1.77 7.93 26.77
CA LYS A 263 -1.24 8.46 28.04
C LYS A 263 0.15 7.94 28.35
N LYS A 264 0.90 8.76 29.06
CA LYS A 264 2.14 8.34 29.72
C LYS A 264 1.83 7.37 30.89
N GLU A 265 2.87 6.80 31.47
CA GLU A 265 2.72 5.87 32.60
C GLU A 265 2.04 6.51 33.82
N ASN A 266 2.34 7.79 34.07
CA ASN A 266 1.78 8.58 35.18
C ASN A 266 0.31 9.02 34.95
N GLY A 267 -0.30 8.71 33.80
CA GLY A 267 -1.66 9.06 33.45
C GLY A 267 -1.83 10.41 32.74
N GLU A 268 -0.77 11.18 32.58
CA GLU A 268 -0.78 12.39 31.74
C GLU A 268 -0.89 12.03 30.26
N ARG A 269 -1.55 12.87 29.45
CA ARG A 269 -1.59 12.71 28.00
C ARG A 269 -0.20 12.89 27.41
N LEU A 270 0.16 12.08 26.43
CA LEU A 270 1.39 12.29 25.66
C LEU A 270 1.28 13.61 24.89
N VAL A 271 2.32 14.44 24.96
CA VAL A 271 2.49 15.58 24.06
C VAL A 271 3.60 15.24 23.07
N ALA A 272 3.22 15.17 21.82
CA ALA A 272 4.15 14.96 20.70
C ALA A 272 3.97 16.08 19.68
N ALA A 273 4.72 16.03 18.56
CA ALA A 273 4.56 17.00 17.48
C ALA A 273 4.56 16.29 16.12
N VAL A 274 3.71 16.80 15.24
CA VAL A 274 3.65 16.53 13.80
C VAL A 274 3.32 17.86 13.08
N TRP A 275 2.74 17.84 11.89
CA TRP A 275 2.49 19.04 11.07
C TRP A 275 1.82 20.21 11.79
N PRO A 276 0.76 20.02 12.63
CA PRO A 276 0.13 21.16 13.31
C PRO A 276 0.93 21.69 14.50
N GLY A 277 2.13 21.15 14.80
CA GLY A 277 2.90 21.41 16.00
C GLY A 277 2.55 20.42 17.11
N GLN A 278 2.33 20.89 18.34
CA GLN A 278 1.98 20.00 19.46
C GLN A 278 0.62 19.33 19.27
N VAL A 279 0.60 18.00 19.47
CA VAL A 279 -0.57 17.13 19.29
C VAL A 279 -0.72 16.13 20.42
N HIS A 280 -1.95 15.63 20.56
CA HIS A 280 -2.21 14.35 21.21
C HIS A 280 -2.57 13.30 20.15
N PHE A 281 -2.12 12.06 20.35
CA PHE A 281 -2.50 10.94 19.49
C PHE A 281 -3.75 10.24 20.05
N PRO A 282 -4.80 10.00 19.23
CA PRO A 282 -5.95 9.19 19.64
C PRO A 282 -5.54 7.77 20.01
N ASP A 283 -6.18 7.21 21.02
CA ASP A 283 -6.03 5.80 21.39
C ASP A 283 -6.92 4.92 20.51
N PHE A 284 -6.50 4.66 19.27
CA PHE A 284 -7.29 3.85 18.33
C PHE A 284 -7.51 2.41 18.78
N LEU A 285 -6.73 1.90 19.74
CA LEU A 285 -6.94 0.58 20.31
C LEU A 285 -8.14 0.55 21.26
N LYS A 286 -8.49 1.69 21.86
CA LYS A 286 -9.69 1.88 22.67
C LYS A 286 -10.94 1.96 21.79
N PRO A 287 -11.92 1.05 21.88
CA PRO A 287 -13.07 1.02 20.97
C PRO A 287 -13.88 2.31 20.91
N GLN A 288 -14.03 3.01 22.05
CA GLN A 288 -14.78 4.27 22.13
C GLN A 288 -14.06 5.40 21.39
N ALA A 289 -12.74 5.50 21.57
CA ALA A 289 -11.91 6.50 20.87
C ALA A 289 -11.89 6.23 19.36
N ARG A 290 -11.80 4.94 18.95
CA ARG A 290 -11.90 4.52 17.57
C ARG A 290 -13.23 4.92 16.93
N LYS A 291 -14.35 4.62 17.60
CA LYS A 291 -15.68 5.00 17.11
C LYS A 291 -15.84 6.52 16.98
N TRP A 292 -15.41 7.26 17.99
CA TRP A 292 -15.42 8.74 18.00
C TRP A 292 -14.64 9.31 16.80
N PHE A 293 -13.40 8.91 16.61
CA PHE A 293 -12.55 9.43 15.53
C PHE A 293 -13.13 9.08 14.14
N GLY A 294 -13.59 7.84 13.95
CA GLY A 294 -14.23 7.42 12.71
C GLY A 294 -15.47 8.24 12.34
N HIS A 295 -16.29 8.63 13.33
CA HIS A 295 -17.47 9.47 13.06
C HIS A 295 -17.11 10.93 12.70
N LYS A 296 -15.89 11.41 12.97
CA LYS A 296 -15.45 12.74 12.53
C LYS A 296 -15.36 12.87 11.01
N TYR A 297 -15.19 11.77 10.28
CA TYR A 297 -15.24 11.77 8.80
C TYR A 297 -16.57 12.30 8.24
N GLN A 298 -17.66 12.30 9.03
CA GLN A 298 -18.95 12.87 8.63
C GLN A 298 -18.84 14.33 8.19
N VAL A 299 -17.96 15.12 8.82
CA VAL A 299 -17.75 16.55 8.48
C VAL A 299 -17.36 16.71 7.00
N LEU A 300 -16.57 15.78 6.46
CA LEU A 300 -16.13 15.83 5.08
C LEU A 300 -17.11 15.10 4.15
N LEU A 301 -17.76 14.03 4.60
CA LEU A 301 -18.88 13.41 3.85
C LEU A 301 -19.99 14.43 3.59
N ASP A 302 -20.33 15.27 4.56
CA ASP A 302 -21.33 16.35 4.41
C ASP A 302 -20.91 17.43 3.41
N GLN A 303 -19.59 17.52 3.08
CA GLN A 303 -19.08 18.35 1.99
C GLN A 303 -19.13 17.66 0.61
N GLY A 304 -19.65 16.42 0.53
CA GLY A 304 -19.72 15.65 -0.71
C GLY A 304 -18.43 14.89 -1.05
N ILE A 305 -17.53 14.72 -0.08
CA ILE A 305 -16.32 13.91 -0.24
C ILE A 305 -16.69 12.43 -0.15
N ASP A 306 -16.13 11.60 -1.02
CA ASP A 306 -16.36 10.15 -1.05
C ASP A 306 -15.07 9.33 -1.21
N GLY A 307 -13.96 9.90 -0.82
CA GLY A 307 -12.66 9.23 -0.76
C GLY A 307 -11.71 9.89 0.23
N PHE A 308 -10.87 9.10 0.89
CA PHE A 308 -9.93 9.56 1.92
C PHE A 308 -8.62 8.78 1.85
N TRP A 309 -7.53 9.39 2.32
CA TRP A 309 -6.27 8.73 2.55
C TRP A 309 -5.71 9.09 3.93
N ASN A 310 -5.33 8.05 4.69
CA ASN A 310 -4.84 8.17 6.06
C ASN A 310 -3.31 8.17 6.04
N ASP A 311 -2.71 9.20 6.64
CA ASP A 311 -1.27 9.41 6.65
C ASP A 311 -0.73 9.56 8.08
N MET A 312 0.59 9.58 8.22
CA MET A 312 1.33 9.82 9.47
C MET A 312 1.00 8.82 10.59
N ASN A 313 0.52 7.64 10.28
CA ASN A 313 -0.10 6.69 11.22
C ASN A 313 0.73 5.44 11.54
N GLU A 314 2.05 5.51 11.50
CA GLU A 314 2.97 4.51 12.08
C GLU A 314 2.89 4.43 13.62
N PRO A 315 2.70 5.51 14.41
CA PRO A 315 2.61 6.94 14.09
C PRO A 315 3.97 7.59 13.86
N ALA A 316 4.04 8.50 12.89
CA ALA A 316 5.19 9.39 12.74
C ALA A 316 5.20 10.40 13.91
N ILE A 317 6.38 10.62 14.48
CA ILE A 317 6.60 11.57 15.59
C ILE A 317 7.80 12.43 15.26
N PHE A 318 7.61 13.75 15.12
CA PHE A 318 8.74 14.68 14.90
C PHE A 318 9.56 14.84 16.17
N TYR A 319 8.91 14.86 17.32
CA TYR A 319 9.49 14.79 18.67
C TYR A 319 8.38 14.60 19.69
N THR A 320 8.71 14.05 20.87
CA THR A 320 7.89 14.23 22.08
C THR A 320 8.45 15.39 22.91
N GLU A 321 7.60 16.07 23.70
CA GLU A 321 8.03 17.16 24.56
C GLU A 321 9.12 16.72 25.53
N ASP A 322 9.01 15.52 26.08
CA ASP A 322 9.98 14.95 27.01
C ASP A 322 11.35 14.73 26.32
N HIS A 323 11.36 14.12 25.10
CA HIS A 323 12.60 13.86 24.38
C HIS A 323 13.25 15.14 23.84
N LEU A 324 12.45 16.10 23.37
CA LEU A 324 12.94 17.41 22.95
C LEU A 324 13.71 18.11 24.08
N LYS A 325 13.18 18.07 25.30
CA LYS A 325 13.85 18.61 26.48
C LYS A 325 15.16 17.88 26.77
N GLU A 326 15.15 16.54 26.75
CA GLU A 326 16.36 15.72 26.95
C GLU A 326 17.46 16.04 25.93
N VAL A 327 17.07 16.26 24.66
CA VAL A 327 18.02 16.65 23.60
C VAL A 327 18.58 18.05 23.84
N PHE A 328 17.75 19.03 24.18
CA PHE A 328 18.23 20.38 24.51
C PHE A 328 19.16 20.38 25.71
N ASP A 329 18.83 19.69 26.80
CA ASP A 329 19.69 19.55 27.96
C ASP A 329 21.04 18.90 27.62
N SER A 330 21.02 17.92 26.71
CA SER A 330 22.21 17.24 26.20
C SER A 330 23.07 18.13 25.27
N LEU A 331 22.41 19.00 24.48
CA LEU A 331 23.12 19.91 23.57
C LEU A 331 23.90 21.00 24.32
N ASP A 332 23.51 21.35 25.55
CA ASP A 332 24.19 22.34 26.36
C ASP A 332 25.70 21.98 26.63
N GLN A 333 26.04 20.70 26.67
CA GLN A 333 27.40 20.22 26.81
C GLN A 333 28.34 20.64 25.66
N PHE A 334 27.79 20.96 24.47
CA PHE A 334 28.55 21.33 23.28
C PHE A 334 28.76 22.86 23.16
N LYS A 335 28.08 23.68 23.98
CA LYS A 335 28.19 25.14 23.93
C LYS A 335 29.62 25.60 24.23
N GLY A 336 30.19 26.45 23.35
CA GLY A 336 31.50 27.04 23.50
C GLY A 336 32.70 26.07 23.38
N ARG A 337 32.44 24.82 22.97
CA ARG A 337 33.47 23.82 22.71
C ARG A 337 33.88 23.81 21.24
N ASN A 338 35.15 23.51 20.98
CA ASN A 338 35.61 23.14 19.65
C ASN A 338 35.20 21.68 19.41
N LEU A 339 34.37 21.44 18.38
CA LEU A 339 33.90 20.11 18.06
C LEU A 339 34.93 19.36 17.21
N ASP A 340 35.56 18.35 17.78
CA ASP A 340 36.30 17.35 17.02
C ASP A 340 35.35 16.38 16.30
N ILE A 341 35.88 15.43 15.55
CA ILE A 341 35.10 14.52 14.73
C ILE A 341 34.08 13.69 15.55
N GLU A 342 34.50 13.26 16.73
CA GLU A 342 33.65 12.45 17.62
C GLU A 342 32.53 13.27 18.21
N SER A 343 32.82 14.45 18.77
CA SER A 343 31.81 15.34 19.33
C SER A 343 30.88 15.92 18.26
N LEU A 344 31.37 16.12 17.01
CA LEU A 344 30.49 16.49 15.88
C LEU A 344 29.48 15.39 15.55
N PHE A 345 29.91 14.13 15.47
CA PHE A 345 29.01 13.02 15.24
C PHE A 345 28.01 12.80 16.39
N GLN A 346 28.44 12.98 17.64
CA GLN A 346 27.52 12.93 18.79
C GLN A 346 26.47 14.04 18.72
N PHE A 347 26.86 15.27 18.38
CA PHE A 347 25.94 16.40 18.18
C PHE A 347 24.93 16.11 17.06
N GLN A 348 25.39 15.64 15.89
CA GLN A 348 24.50 15.28 14.78
C GLN A 348 23.56 14.15 15.15
N SER A 349 24.02 13.12 15.86
CA SER A 349 23.20 11.99 16.30
C SER A 349 22.11 12.41 17.29
N LEU A 350 22.38 13.35 18.19
CA LEU A 350 21.38 13.89 19.11
C LEU A 350 20.27 14.62 18.35
N ILE A 351 20.61 15.44 17.36
CA ILE A 351 19.59 16.13 16.55
C ILE A 351 18.80 15.14 15.70
N ALA A 352 19.48 14.19 15.07
CA ALA A 352 18.83 13.17 14.24
C ALA A 352 17.90 12.25 15.04
N SER A 353 18.14 12.07 16.35
CA SER A 353 17.30 11.26 17.21
C SER A 353 15.93 11.90 17.55
N LEU A 354 15.69 13.16 17.22
CA LEU A 354 14.41 13.82 17.54
C LEU A 354 13.24 13.15 16.84
N SER A 355 13.40 12.82 15.56
CA SER A 355 12.31 12.28 14.75
C SER A 355 12.25 10.75 14.83
N ASN A 356 11.06 10.23 15.06
CA ASN A 356 10.76 8.79 15.08
C ASN A 356 11.66 8.00 16.06
N TYR A 357 11.96 8.59 17.22
CA TYR A 357 12.84 8.01 18.21
C TYR A 357 12.21 6.78 18.87
N GLU A 358 12.89 5.64 18.80
CA GLU A 358 12.39 4.36 19.38
C GLU A 358 12.04 4.47 20.87
N GLY A 359 12.78 5.32 21.62
CA GLY A 359 12.50 5.60 23.02
C GLY A 359 11.14 6.26 23.27
N ASP A 360 10.67 7.08 22.32
CA ASP A 360 9.39 7.77 22.45
C ASP A 360 8.21 6.80 22.37
N TYR A 361 8.29 5.75 21.56
CA TYR A 361 7.29 4.69 21.49
C TYR A 361 7.17 3.86 22.78
N LYS A 362 8.12 3.98 23.69
CA LYS A 362 8.10 3.34 25.04
C LYS A 362 7.54 4.25 26.13
N ARG A 363 7.18 5.53 25.81
CA ARG A 363 6.74 6.52 26.79
C ARG A 363 5.23 6.54 26.98
N PHE A 364 4.45 5.91 26.09
CA PHE A 364 2.99 5.98 26.15
C PHE A 364 2.32 4.63 26.02
N TYR A 365 1.05 4.61 26.39
CA TYR A 365 0.27 3.41 26.59
C TYR A 365 -1.12 3.56 25.98
N HIS A 366 -1.67 2.43 25.60
CA HIS A 366 -3.03 2.24 25.09
C HIS A 366 -3.91 1.54 26.13
N GLU A 367 -5.21 1.81 26.07
CA GLU A 367 -6.23 0.99 26.71
C GLU A 367 -6.74 -0.04 25.71
N TYR A 368 -6.29 -1.30 25.85
CA TYR A 368 -6.63 -2.36 24.92
C TYR A 368 -7.16 -3.58 25.67
N GLU A 369 -8.41 -4.01 25.33
CA GLU A 369 -9.11 -5.13 25.98
C GLU A 369 -9.10 -5.07 27.53
N GLY A 370 -9.32 -3.86 28.05
CA GLY A 370 -9.36 -3.61 29.50
C GLY A 370 -7.99 -3.66 30.18
N LYS A 371 -6.90 -3.64 29.41
CA LYS A 371 -5.52 -3.64 29.92
C LYS A 371 -4.79 -2.39 29.43
N LYS A 372 -3.87 -1.90 30.26
CA LYS A 372 -2.92 -0.85 29.86
C LYS A 372 -1.73 -1.52 29.19
N ILE A 373 -1.51 -1.24 27.89
CA ILE A 373 -0.42 -1.83 27.09
C ILE A 373 0.47 -0.71 26.58
N ARG A 374 1.79 -0.86 26.74
CA ARG A 374 2.77 0.09 26.21
C ARG A 374 2.82 0.02 24.70
N HIS A 375 2.92 1.19 24.05
CA HIS A 375 2.79 1.30 22.58
C HIS A 375 3.78 0.42 21.79
N ASP A 376 5.05 0.32 22.20
CA ASP A 376 6.05 -0.52 21.52
C ASP A 376 5.67 -2.03 21.43
N LYS A 377 4.72 -2.47 22.26
CA LYS A 377 4.18 -3.85 22.21
C LYS A 377 3.06 -4.04 21.21
N VAL A 378 2.47 -2.96 20.73
CA VAL A 378 1.34 -2.94 19.80
C VAL A 378 1.55 -1.94 18.65
N HIS A 379 2.78 -1.53 18.44
CA HIS A 379 3.17 -0.47 17.53
C HIS A 379 2.58 -0.65 16.12
N ASN A 380 2.70 -1.84 15.56
CA ASN A 380 2.24 -2.13 14.20
C ASN A 380 0.72 -2.08 14.02
N LEU A 381 -0.04 -2.00 15.11
CA LEU A 381 -1.51 -1.91 15.06
C LEU A 381 -2.04 -0.48 14.89
N TYR A 382 -1.22 0.55 15.11
CA TYR A 382 -1.73 1.91 15.20
C TYR A 382 -2.41 2.36 13.91
N GLY A 383 -1.73 2.26 12.76
CA GLY A 383 -2.29 2.58 11.45
C GLY A 383 -3.44 1.65 11.04
N PHE A 384 -3.34 0.36 11.38
CA PHE A 384 -4.44 -0.57 11.18
C PHE A 384 -5.72 -0.10 11.89
N TYR A 385 -5.62 0.24 13.18
CA TYR A 385 -6.80 0.63 13.95
C TYR A 385 -7.32 2.04 13.61
N MET A 386 -6.48 2.96 13.14
CA MET A 386 -6.94 4.21 12.54
C MET A 386 -7.75 3.97 11.28
N THR A 387 -7.27 3.12 10.37
CA THR A 387 -7.98 2.79 9.14
C THR A 387 -9.25 1.99 9.41
N ARG A 388 -9.23 1.13 10.43
CA ARG A 388 -10.42 0.44 10.93
C ARG A 388 -11.46 1.42 11.47
N ALA A 389 -11.02 2.46 12.21
CA ALA A 389 -11.91 3.51 12.70
C ALA A 389 -12.67 4.20 11.55
N ALA A 390 -11.93 4.60 10.52
CA ALA A 390 -12.51 5.19 9.32
C ALA A 390 -13.43 4.20 8.59
N GLY A 391 -12.94 2.99 8.27
CA GLY A 391 -13.68 2.01 7.48
C GLY A 391 -14.97 1.50 8.14
N GLU A 392 -14.97 1.27 9.47
CA GLU A 392 -16.16 0.92 10.23
C GLU A 392 -17.20 2.06 10.20
N ALA A 393 -16.76 3.30 10.45
CA ALA A 393 -17.65 4.45 10.49
C ALA A 393 -18.19 4.82 9.09
N LEU A 394 -17.35 4.83 8.06
CA LEU A 394 -17.78 5.08 6.68
C LEU A 394 -18.83 4.04 6.23
N ARG A 395 -18.66 2.78 6.61
CA ARG A 395 -19.65 1.73 6.34
C ARG A 395 -20.96 1.91 7.11
N GLU A 396 -20.90 2.44 8.37
CA GLU A 396 -22.09 2.76 9.18
C GLU A 396 -22.84 3.96 8.60
N MET A 397 -22.12 5.01 8.17
CA MET A 397 -22.69 6.27 7.65
C MET A 397 -23.21 6.13 6.20
N GLU A 398 -22.51 5.38 5.36
CA GLU A 398 -22.82 5.16 3.93
C GLU A 398 -22.92 3.66 3.60
N PRO A 399 -23.94 2.94 4.14
CA PRO A 399 -24.02 1.47 4.08
C PRO A 399 -24.16 0.92 2.66
N ASP A 400 -24.70 1.71 1.75
CA ASP A 400 -24.98 1.29 0.37
C ASP A 400 -23.87 1.74 -0.62
N LYS A 401 -22.89 2.54 -0.15
CA LYS A 401 -21.88 3.15 -1.00
C LYS A 401 -20.46 2.74 -0.60
N ARG A 402 -19.65 2.34 -1.58
CA ARG A 402 -18.21 2.17 -1.41
C ARG A 402 -17.53 3.53 -1.39
N ILE A 403 -16.80 3.81 -0.31
CA ILE A 403 -16.01 5.03 -0.15
C ILE A 403 -14.54 4.66 -0.36
N LEU A 404 -13.77 5.45 -1.12
CA LEU A 404 -12.33 5.21 -1.24
C LEU A 404 -11.64 5.45 0.11
N LEU A 405 -10.88 4.45 0.55
CA LEU A 405 -10.04 4.55 1.75
C LEU A 405 -8.74 3.77 1.54
N PHE A 406 -7.62 4.40 1.79
CA PHE A 406 -6.32 3.73 1.84
C PHE A 406 -5.40 4.43 2.86
N SER A 407 -4.36 3.74 3.27
CA SER A 407 -3.51 4.15 4.38
C SER A 407 -2.03 3.96 4.05
N ARG A 408 -1.17 4.78 4.65
CA ARG A 408 0.28 4.59 4.58
C ARG A 408 0.71 3.41 5.44
N SER A 409 0.45 3.47 6.73
CA SER A 409 0.82 2.39 7.64
C SER A 409 -0.25 1.33 7.72
N SER A 410 0.16 0.07 7.83
CA SER A 410 -0.75 -1.06 7.90
C SER A 410 -0.17 -2.28 8.62
N TYR A 411 -1.06 -3.18 8.99
CA TYR A 411 -0.80 -4.52 9.49
C TYR A 411 -1.81 -5.51 8.89
N ILE A 412 -1.55 -6.82 8.94
CA ILE A 412 -2.49 -7.86 8.51
C ILE A 412 -3.84 -7.65 9.21
N GLY A 413 -4.93 -7.67 8.44
CA GLY A 413 -6.28 -7.38 8.92
C GLY A 413 -6.79 -6.01 8.49
N MET A 414 -5.92 -5.01 8.27
CA MET A 414 -6.32 -3.71 7.76
C MET A 414 -6.89 -3.80 6.33
N HIS A 415 -6.42 -4.76 5.54
CA HIS A 415 -6.90 -5.02 4.18
C HIS A 415 -8.42 -5.22 4.06
N ARG A 416 -9.15 -5.41 5.16
CA ARG A 416 -10.62 -5.48 5.19
C ARG A 416 -11.29 -4.11 5.14
N TYR A 417 -10.55 -3.06 5.51
CA TYR A 417 -11.08 -1.71 5.71
C TYR A 417 -10.59 -0.70 4.68
N GLY A 418 -9.41 -0.90 4.12
CA GLY A 418 -8.81 0.00 3.16
C GLY A 418 -7.68 -0.62 2.36
N GLY A 419 -7.23 0.10 1.32
CA GLY A 419 -6.02 -0.19 0.57
C GLY A 419 -4.76 0.36 1.22
N VAL A 420 -3.64 0.27 0.50
CA VAL A 420 -2.31 0.74 0.92
C VAL A 420 -1.61 1.44 -0.24
N TRP A 421 -0.92 2.55 0.05
CA TRP A 421 0.16 3.00 -0.83
C TRP A 421 1.51 2.85 -0.09
N THR A 422 2.60 2.72 -0.85
CA THR A 422 3.91 2.41 -0.30
C THR A 422 4.68 3.64 0.21
N GLY A 423 3.96 4.68 0.66
CA GLY A 423 4.50 5.88 1.29
C GLY A 423 5.39 6.73 0.39
N ASP A 424 6.26 7.51 1.00
CA ASP A 424 7.08 8.56 0.40
C ASP A 424 8.30 8.00 -0.35
N ASN A 425 8.07 7.51 -1.53
CA ASN A 425 9.16 7.06 -2.41
C ASN A 425 9.89 8.25 -3.07
N LYS A 426 10.95 7.97 -3.82
CA LYS A 426 11.74 8.98 -4.54
C LYS A 426 11.59 8.84 -6.05
N SER A 427 11.80 9.94 -6.79
CA SER A 427 11.88 9.96 -8.25
C SER A 427 13.16 9.28 -8.74
N TRP A 428 13.32 7.99 -8.41
CA TRP A 428 14.48 7.17 -8.72
C TRP A 428 14.10 5.89 -9.45
N TRP A 429 14.96 5.45 -10.36
CA TRP A 429 14.78 4.21 -11.12
C TRP A 429 14.76 2.97 -10.24
N SER A 430 15.51 2.97 -9.13
CA SER A 430 15.47 1.89 -8.14
C SER A 430 14.11 1.77 -7.46
N HIS A 431 13.45 2.92 -7.16
CA HIS A 431 12.13 2.94 -6.57
C HIS A 431 11.03 2.55 -7.57
N LEU A 432 11.17 2.93 -8.84
CA LEU A 432 10.34 2.42 -9.93
C LEU A 432 10.38 0.88 -9.97
N LYS A 433 11.59 0.29 -9.98
CA LYS A 433 11.76 -1.17 -10.00
C LYS A 433 11.20 -1.83 -8.74
N LEU A 434 11.44 -1.23 -7.56
CA LEU A 434 10.95 -1.74 -6.29
C LEU A 434 9.42 -1.79 -6.25
N SER A 435 8.74 -0.77 -6.78
CA SER A 435 7.27 -0.71 -6.79
C SER A 435 6.63 -1.92 -7.49
N LEU A 436 7.27 -2.45 -8.54
CA LEU A 436 6.80 -3.65 -9.21
C LEU A 436 6.87 -4.90 -8.31
N ALA A 437 7.97 -5.07 -7.58
CA ALA A 437 8.17 -6.23 -6.70
C ALA A 437 7.27 -6.21 -5.45
N GLN A 438 6.89 -5.02 -4.97
CA GLN A 438 6.01 -4.86 -3.80
C GLN A 438 4.56 -5.25 -4.10
N MET A 439 4.06 -5.06 -5.32
CA MET A 439 2.64 -5.31 -5.64
C MET A 439 2.22 -6.78 -5.41
N PRO A 440 2.90 -7.81 -5.95
CA PRO A 440 2.53 -9.19 -5.66
C PRO A 440 2.71 -9.54 -4.16
N ALA A 441 3.70 -8.96 -3.46
CA ALA A 441 3.91 -9.21 -2.04
C ALA A 441 2.75 -8.66 -1.18
N LEU A 442 2.24 -7.46 -1.49
CA LEU A 442 1.05 -6.89 -0.88
C LEU A 442 -0.19 -7.72 -1.18
N ASN A 443 -0.35 -8.18 -2.44
CA ASN A 443 -1.48 -9.04 -2.83
C ASN A 443 -1.49 -10.38 -2.08
N MET A 444 -0.32 -11.00 -1.83
CA MET A 444 -0.20 -12.19 -0.97
C MET A 444 -0.78 -11.95 0.43
N CYS A 445 -0.63 -10.73 0.94
CA CYS A 445 -1.08 -10.31 2.26
C CYS A 445 -2.54 -9.80 2.30
N GLY A 446 -3.28 -9.87 1.18
CA GLY A 446 -4.68 -9.46 1.08
C GLY A 446 -4.90 -8.01 0.64
N PHE A 447 -3.84 -7.21 0.47
CA PHE A 447 -3.92 -5.82 0.01
C PHE A 447 -3.97 -5.78 -1.52
N LEU A 448 -5.16 -6.01 -2.09
CA LEU A 448 -5.34 -5.99 -3.55
C LEU A 448 -5.35 -4.56 -4.10
N TYR A 449 -5.99 -3.60 -3.40
CA TYR A 449 -5.95 -2.19 -3.78
C TYR A 449 -4.69 -1.55 -3.21
N SER A 450 -3.66 -1.50 -4.02
CA SER A 450 -2.34 -0.98 -3.66
C SER A 450 -1.67 -0.27 -4.83
N GLY A 451 -0.68 0.56 -4.52
CA GLY A 451 0.16 1.26 -5.49
C GLY A 451 1.27 2.06 -4.84
N SER A 452 2.11 2.68 -5.64
CA SER A 452 3.15 3.62 -5.23
C SER A 452 2.85 5.01 -5.79
N ASP A 453 3.48 6.04 -5.26
CA ASP A 453 3.43 7.37 -5.85
C ASP A 453 4.15 7.36 -7.19
N MET A 454 3.38 7.46 -8.29
CA MET A 454 3.94 7.47 -9.64
C MET A 454 4.75 8.75 -9.90
N GLY A 455 5.92 8.57 -10.49
CA GLY A 455 6.88 9.64 -10.67
C GLY A 455 7.81 9.83 -9.48
N GLY A 456 7.42 9.33 -8.30
CA GLY A 456 8.11 9.51 -7.02
C GLY A 456 7.63 10.76 -6.28
N PHE A 457 7.41 10.64 -4.97
CA PHE A 457 7.00 11.72 -4.10
C PHE A 457 8.14 12.73 -3.88
N GLY A 458 9.30 12.26 -3.47
CA GLY A 458 10.48 13.08 -3.23
C GLY A 458 11.43 13.13 -4.43
N ALA A 459 12.22 14.18 -4.53
CA ALA A 459 13.13 14.50 -5.63
C ALA A 459 12.41 14.92 -6.95
N ASP A 460 13.20 15.31 -7.95
CA ASP A 460 12.69 15.84 -9.21
C ASP A 460 12.45 14.73 -10.23
N CYS A 461 11.22 14.52 -10.60
CA CYS A 461 10.86 13.55 -11.62
C CYS A 461 11.27 14.04 -13.01
N THR A 462 11.90 13.16 -13.79
CA THR A 462 12.17 13.39 -15.21
C THR A 462 11.04 12.85 -16.09
N GLU A 463 10.93 13.37 -17.30
CA GLU A 463 9.88 12.98 -18.25
C GLU A 463 9.97 11.49 -18.62
N ASP A 464 11.18 10.97 -18.80
CA ASP A 464 11.42 9.55 -19.10
C ASP A 464 11.05 8.63 -17.93
N LEU A 465 11.36 9.04 -16.70
CA LEU A 465 10.97 8.30 -15.50
C LEU A 465 9.46 8.26 -15.34
N MET A 466 8.77 9.39 -15.52
CA MET A 466 7.30 9.47 -15.45
C MET A 466 6.66 8.56 -16.50
N ALA A 467 7.10 8.61 -17.75
CA ALA A 467 6.58 7.76 -18.83
C ALA A 467 6.73 6.27 -18.49
N ARG A 468 7.90 5.85 -17.99
CA ARG A 468 8.14 4.45 -17.58
C ARG A 468 7.34 4.06 -16.36
N TRP A 469 7.11 4.99 -15.41
CA TRP A 469 6.29 4.70 -14.22
C TRP A 469 4.82 4.50 -14.60
N LEU A 470 4.27 5.36 -15.45
CA LEU A 470 2.91 5.20 -15.96
C LEU A 470 2.74 3.87 -16.73
N SER A 471 3.73 3.51 -17.56
CA SER A 471 3.71 2.24 -18.30
C SER A 471 3.85 1.01 -17.37
N LEU A 472 4.69 1.09 -16.31
CA LEU A 472 4.81 0.03 -15.30
C LEU A 472 3.51 -0.13 -14.52
N ALA A 473 2.92 0.99 -14.09
CA ALA A 473 1.72 0.98 -13.26
C ALA A 473 0.42 0.77 -14.04
N ILE A 474 0.49 0.56 -15.36
CA ILE A 474 -0.67 0.54 -16.25
C ILE A 474 -1.80 -0.40 -15.80
N LEU A 475 -1.49 -1.48 -15.10
CA LEU A 475 -2.43 -2.44 -14.52
C LEU A 475 -2.51 -2.37 -12.98
N ILE A 476 -1.69 -1.53 -12.31
CA ILE A 476 -1.72 -1.40 -10.84
C ILE A 476 -3.02 -0.68 -10.42
N PRO A 477 -3.75 -1.16 -9.38
CA PRO A 477 -5.04 -0.60 -9.00
C PRO A 477 -5.01 0.88 -8.62
N LEU A 478 -4.19 1.28 -7.66
CA LEU A 478 -4.00 2.70 -7.30
C LEU A 478 -3.06 3.36 -8.32
N TYR A 479 -3.61 4.21 -9.18
CA TYR A 479 -2.92 4.86 -10.29
C TYR A 479 -2.86 6.38 -10.08
N ARG A 480 -2.03 6.79 -9.11
CA ARG A 480 -1.93 8.16 -8.60
C ARG A 480 -0.54 8.76 -8.85
N ASN A 481 -0.48 9.90 -9.54
CA ASN A 481 0.69 10.76 -9.60
C ASN A 481 0.72 11.63 -8.34
N HIS A 482 1.78 11.56 -7.53
CA HIS A 482 1.91 12.34 -6.31
C HIS A 482 3.33 12.87 -6.11
N ALA A 483 3.47 14.13 -5.70
CA ALA A 483 4.74 14.81 -5.54
C ALA A 483 4.78 15.70 -4.29
N CYS A 484 5.98 15.81 -3.70
CA CYS A 484 6.27 16.65 -2.56
C CYS A 484 6.36 18.13 -2.94
N THR A 485 6.07 19.00 -2.00
CA THR A 485 6.38 20.43 -2.09
C THR A 485 7.89 20.65 -2.29
N GLY A 486 8.26 21.70 -3.05
CA GLY A 486 9.66 22.03 -3.33
C GLY A 486 10.33 21.18 -4.42
N THR A 487 9.69 20.13 -4.92
CA THR A 487 10.16 19.34 -6.06
C THR A 487 9.63 19.91 -7.37
N ARG A 488 10.17 19.41 -8.51
CA ARG A 488 9.67 19.77 -9.85
C ARG A 488 8.17 19.47 -9.94
N LEU A 489 7.44 20.38 -10.62
CA LEU A 489 6.06 20.13 -11.00
C LEU A 489 6.00 18.99 -12.01
N GLN A 490 5.24 17.95 -11.69
CA GLN A 490 5.20 16.70 -12.47
C GLN A 490 3.79 16.35 -12.98
N GLU A 491 2.87 17.30 -12.98
CA GLU A 491 1.58 17.16 -13.67
C GLU A 491 1.83 16.90 -15.16
N LEU A 492 1.12 15.95 -15.76
CA LEU A 492 1.45 15.45 -17.11
C LEU A 492 1.37 16.54 -18.20
N TYR A 493 0.49 17.51 -18.03
CA TYR A 493 0.36 18.66 -18.95
C TYR A 493 1.56 19.64 -18.91
N ARG A 494 2.51 19.46 -17.99
CA ARG A 494 3.72 20.29 -17.88
C ARG A 494 4.93 19.70 -18.61
N PHE A 495 4.84 18.46 -19.06
CA PHE A 495 5.90 17.81 -19.81
C PHE A 495 5.84 18.15 -21.31
N THR A 496 6.95 17.93 -22.01
CA THR A 496 7.09 18.30 -23.42
C THR A 496 6.24 17.39 -24.33
N HIS A 497 6.18 16.08 -24.03
CA HIS A 497 5.50 15.08 -24.86
C HIS A 497 4.05 14.87 -24.38
N LEU A 498 3.28 15.94 -24.30
CA LEU A 498 1.90 15.95 -23.79
C LEU A 498 1.01 14.91 -24.50
N ASP A 499 1.06 14.83 -25.82
CA ASP A 499 0.24 13.90 -26.62
C ASP A 499 0.56 12.45 -26.33
N ASP A 500 1.81 12.14 -26.02
CA ASP A 500 2.21 10.77 -25.69
C ASP A 500 1.80 10.40 -24.25
N PHE A 501 1.89 11.31 -23.31
CA PHE A 501 1.30 11.12 -21.97
C PHE A 501 -0.22 10.91 -22.04
N LYS A 502 -0.92 11.69 -22.86
CA LYS A 502 -2.35 11.51 -23.09
C LYS A 502 -2.65 10.08 -23.57
N LYS A 503 -1.92 9.57 -24.57
CA LYS A 503 -2.09 8.20 -25.09
C LYS A 503 -1.87 7.12 -24.01
N LEU A 504 -0.89 7.32 -23.11
CA LEU A 504 -0.66 6.40 -21.98
C LEU A 504 -1.85 6.39 -21.01
N ILE A 505 -2.40 7.56 -20.66
CA ILE A 505 -3.56 7.63 -19.78
C ILE A 505 -4.81 7.07 -20.51
N GLU A 506 -5.03 7.39 -21.78
CA GLU A 506 -6.11 6.79 -22.58
C GLU A 506 -6.01 5.27 -22.64
N LEU A 507 -4.79 4.71 -22.75
CA LEU A 507 -4.59 3.26 -22.68
C LEU A 507 -5.00 2.69 -21.31
N ARG A 508 -4.65 3.37 -20.19
CA ARG A 508 -5.12 2.98 -18.85
C ARG A 508 -6.65 2.89 -18.82
N TYR A 509 -7.34 3.91 -19.33
CA TYR A 509 -8.81 3.95 -19.34
C TYR A 509 -9.42 2.88 -20.26
N ALA A 510 -8.77 2.59 -21.37
CA ALA A 510 -9.17 1.48 -22.24
C ALA A 510 -9.06 0.12 -21.55
N LEU A 511 -8.12 -0.04 -20.62
CA LEU A 511 -7.89 -1.27 -19.86
C LEU A 511 -8.74 -1.38 -18.57
N ILE A 512 -9.49 -0.35 -18.18
CA ILE A 512 -10.33 -0.38 -16.96
C ILE A 512 -11.28 -1.57 -16.92
N PRO A 513 -11.97 -1.97 -18.00
CA PRO A 513 -12.83 -3.17 -17.97
C PRO A 513 -12.07 -4.44 -17.56
N TYR A 514 -10.83 -4.61 -18.02
CA TYR A 514 -9.96 -5.72 -17.62
C TYR A 514 -9.54 -5.58 -16.15
N ILE A 515 -8.95 -4.45 -15.79
CA ILE A 515 -8.41 -4.19 -14.44
C ILE A 515 -9.50 -4.40 -13.38
N TYR A 516 -10.66 -3.80 -13.60
CA TYR A 516 -11.78 -3.87 -12.67
C TYR A 516 -12.36 -5.28 -12.58
N SER A 517 -12.53 -5.99 -13.70
CA SER A 517 -13.02 -7.38 -13.70
C SER A 517 -12.07 -8.33 -12.97
N GLU A 518 -10.78 -8.27 -13.28
CA GLU A 518 -9.78 -9.14 -12.65
C GLU A 518 -9.58 -8.82 -11.17
N PHE A 519 -9.63 -7.52 -10.80
CA PHE A 519 -9.63 -7.11 -9.40
C PHE A 519 -10.85 -7.67 -8.65
N MET A 520 -12.05 -7.53 -9.22
CA MET A 520 -13.28 -8.01 -8.59
C MET A 520 -13.33 -9.54 -8.48
N LYS A 521 -12.81 -10.28 -9.48
CA LYS A 521 -12.60 -11.74 -9.37
C LYS A 521 -11.72 -12.09 -8.19
N ALA A 522 -10.54 -11.47 -8.10
CA ALA A 522 -9.61 -11.71 -7.02
C ALA A 522 -10.18 -11.34 -5.65
N ALA A 523 -10.95 -10.24 -5.58
CA ALA A 523 -11.54 -9.75 -4.35
C ALA A 523 -12.66 -10.66 -3.84
N LEU A 524 -13.63 -11.01 -4.69
CA LEU A 524 -14.83 -11.78 -4.31
C LEU A 524 -14.54 -13.28 -4.15
N ARG A 525 -13.50 -13.80 -4.80
CA ARG A 525 -13.14 -15.23 -4.77
C ARG A 525 -11.92 -15.54 -3.90
N ASP A 526 -11.46 -14.57 -3.10
CA ASP A 526 -10.27 -14.67 -2.23
C ASP A 526 -8.99 -15.06 -2.95
N GLY A 527 -8.86 -14.63 -4.21
CA GLY A 527 -7.70 -14.86 -5.06
C GLY A 527 -6.67 -13.72 -4.98
N MET A 528 -5.76 -13.71 -5.95
CA MET A 528 -4.76 -12.65 -6.15
C MET A 528 -5.00 -11.96 -7.50
N TYR A 529 -4.88 -10.65 -7.51
CA TYR A 529 -4.89 -9.86 -8.74
C TYR A 529 -3.48 -9.80 -9.36
N MET A 530 -2.45 -9.58 -8.52
CA MET A 530 -1.05 -9.58 -8.97
C MET A 530 -0.26 -10.69 -8.30
N LYS A 531 0.49 -11.46 -9.09
CA LYS A 531 1.25 -12.61 -8.60
C LYS A 531 2.59 -12.77 -9.32
N PRO A 532 3.62 -13.36 -8.68
CA PRO A 532 4.87 -13.72 -9.34
C PRO A 532 4.65 -14.82 -10.38
N LEU A 533 5.56 -14.94 -11.35
CA LEU A 533 5.49 -16.01 -12.37
C LEU A 533 5.53 -17.41 -11.73
N SER A 534 6.31 -17.60 -10.68
CA SER A 534 6.42 -18.87 -9.94
C SER A 534 5.11 -19.39 -9.34
N PHE A 535 4.08 -18.55 -9.20
CA PHE A 535 2.77 -18.96 -8.67
C PHE A 535 1.93 -19.70 -9.71
N GLU A 536 2.13 -19.40 -10.97
CA GLU A 536 1.44 -20.04 -12.09
C GLU A 536 2.29 -21.13 -12.75
N TYR A 537 3.61 -20.90 -12.82
CA TYR A 537 4.58 -21.78 -13.50
C TYR A 537 5.49 -22.48 -12.49
N GLY A 538 4.88 -23.21 -11.52
CA GLY A 538 5.58 -23.84 -10.40
C GLY A 538 6.59 -24.93 -10.79
N ASP A 539 6.45 -25.54 -11.96
CA ASP A 539 7.38 -26.54 -12.48
C ASP A 539 8.56 -25.94 -13.25
N ASP A 540 8.55 -24.64 -13.50
CA ASP A 540 9.57 -23.95 -14.29
C ASP A 540 10.60 -23.26 -13.37
N PRO A 541 11.82 -23.80 -13.19
CA PRO A 541 12.82 -23.18 -12.32
C PRO A 541 13.17 -21.74 -12.69
N ARG A 542 13.12 -21.40 -14.00
CA ARG A 542 13.41 -20.06 -14.49
C ARG A 542 12.39 -19.03 -14.00
N ALA A 543 11.11 -19.41 -13.86
CA ALA A 543 10.06 -18.54 -13.33
C ALA A 543 10.32 -18.07 -11.88
N PHE A 544 11.12 -18.81 -11.11
CA PHE A 544 11.51 -18.46 -9.75
C PHE A 544 12.67 -17.45 -9.69
N GLU A 545 13.37 -17.25 -10.79
CA GLU A 545 14.50 -16.32 -10.89
C GLU A 545 14.07 -14.93 -11.42
N ILE A 546 12.83 -14.80 -11.90
CA ILE A 546 12.31 -13.58 -12.50
C ILE A 546 11.77 -12.62 -11.41
N GLU A 547 12.40 -11.47 -11.30
CA GLU A 547 12.14 -10.46 -10.26
C GLU A 547 11.50 -9.16 -10.82
N ASP A 548 11.38 -9.04 -12.15
CA ASP A 548 10.96 -7.83 -12.85
C ASP A 548 9.84 -8.07 -13.89
N GLN A 549 9.12 -9.18 -13.70
CA GLN A 549 7.92 -9.53 -14.45
C GLN A 549 6.87 -10.09 -13.49
N ILE A 550 5.61 -9.72 -13.67
CA ILE A 550 4.50 -10.19 -12.84
C ILE A 550 3.30 -10.57 -13.72
N LEU A 551 2.45 -11.43 -13.19
CA LEU A 551 1.12 -11.67 -13.74
C LEU A 551 0.13 -10.68 -13.11
N ALA A 552 -0.72 -10.07 -13.93
CA ALA A 552 -1.80 -9.18 -13.50
C ALA A 552 -3.13 -9.71 -14.06
N GLY A 553 -4.01 -10.18 -13.18
CA GLY A 553 -5.17 -10.96 -13.54
C GLY A 553 -4.80 -12.34 -14.08
N GLU A 554 -5.73 -12.96 -14.80
CA GLU A 554 -5.56 -14.29 -15.37
C GLU A 554 -4.88 -14.26 -16.75
N SER A 555 -5.06 -13.17 -17.50
CA SER A 555 -4.73 -13.11 -18.92
C SER A 555 -3.35 -12.51 -19.23
N ILE A 556 -2.82 -11.63 -18.40
CA ILE A 556 -1.71 -10.76 -18.78
C ILE A 556 -0.47 -10.98 -17.90
N MET A 557 0.69 -11.12 -18.56
CA MET A 557 1.99 -10.89 -17.95
C MET A 557 2.49 -9.48 -18.29
N LEU A 558 2.94 -8.74 -17.27
CA LEU A 558 3.53 -7.42 -17.37
C LEU A 558 5.05 -7.51 -17.24
N ALA A 559 5.77 -6.94 -18.19
CA ALA A 559 7.24 -6.90 -18.22
C ALA A 559 7.72 -5.49 -18.62
N PRO A 560 7.65 -4.50 -17.69
CA PRO A 560 7.97 -3.11 -18.00
C PRO A 560 9.48 -2.86 -18.12
N VAL A 561 9.87 -1.81 -18.85
CA VAL A 561 11.26 -1.32 -18.83
C VAL A 561 11.48 -0.53 -17.54
N VAL A 562 12.41 -0.98 -16.71
CA VAL A 562 12.69 -0.43 -15.38
C VAL A 562 14.09 0.19 -15.23
N GLU A 563 14.80 0.36 -16.34
CA GLU A 563 16.14 0.95 -16.39
C GLU A 563 16.16 2.20 -17.29
N GLN A 564 16.90 3.22 -16.85
CA GLN A 564 17.06 4.46 -17.60
C GLN A 564 17.79 4.23 -18.94
N ASN A 565 17.44 5.05 -19.94
CA ASN A 565 18.05 5.06 -21.27
C ASN A 565 17.91 3.73 -22.05
N ARG A 566 17.00 2.85 -21.65
CA ARG A 566 16.73 1.60 -22.38
C ARG A 566 15.59 1.78 -23.38
N THR A 567 15.81 1.25 -24.58
CA THR A 567 14.81 1.16 -25.65
C THR A 567 14.36 -0.30 -25.87
N GLY A 568 14.46 -1.11 -24.83
CA GLY A 568 14.08 -2.53 -24.82
C GLY A 568 14.59 -3.23 -23.56
N ARG A 569 14.24 -4.49 -23.42
CA ARG A 569 14.66 -5.34 -22.31
C ARG A 569 14.67 -6.81 -22.68
N ASN A 570 15.36 -7.62 -21.88
CA ASN A 570 15.16 -9.06 -21.91
C ASN A 570 13.86 -9.44 -21.18
N VAL A 571 13.08 -10.33 -21.77
CA VAL A 571 11.84 -10.86 -21.21
C VAL A 571 11.91 -12.38 -21.26
N TYR A 572 11.64 -13.04 -20.15
CA TYR A 572 11.44 -14.48 -20.11
C TYR A 572 9.96 -14.81 -20.26
N LEU A 573 9.64 -15.68 -21.23
CA LEU A 573 8.30 -16.21 -21.44
C LEU A 573 8.24 -17.65 -20.92
N PRO A 574 7.45 -17.94 -19.86
CA PRO A 574 7.32 -19.30 -19.33
C PRO A 574 6.47 -20.22 -20.21
N GLU A 575 5.72 -19.64 -21.14
CA GLU A 575 4.94 -20.29 -22.20
C GLU A 575 4.95 -19.46 -23.47
N GLU A 576 4.39 -19.96 -24.56
CA GLU A 576 4.13 -19.16 -25.76
C GLU A 576 3.08 -18.09 -25.45
N MET A 577 3.40 -16.82 -25.76
CA MET A 577 2.53 -15.68 -25.49
C MET A 577 2.40 -14.76 -26.70
N LYS A 578 1.29 -14.05 -26.79
CA LYS A 578 1.10 -12.96 -27.75
C LYS A 578 1.56 -11.65 -27.10
N MET A 579 2.70 -11.12 -27.54
CA MET A 579 3.13 -9.78 -27.16
C MET A 579 2.28 -8.75 -27.90
N ILE A 580 1.69 -7.82 -27.15
CA ILE A 580 0.95 -6.67 -27.63
C ILE A 580 1.75 -5.42 -27.27
N ARG A 581 2.20 -4.70 -28.27
CA ARG A 581 2.95 -3.45 -28.14
C ARG A 581 2.04 -2.28 -28.41
N PHE A 582 1.60 -1.58 -27.40
CA PHE A 582 0.74 -0.41 -27.51
C PHE A 582 1.56 0.87 -27.67
N ARG A 583 1.21 1.69 -28.66
CA ARG A 583 1.58 3.11 -28.81
C ARG A 583 0.40 4.02 -28.42
N ALA A 584 -0.82 3.51 -28.55
CA ALA A 584 -2.07 4.07 -28.06
C ALA A 584 -3.09 2.92 -27.92
N PHE A 585 -4.24 3.15 -27.31
CA PHE A 585 -5.27 2.12 -27.15
C PHE A 585 -5.76 1.52 -28.49
N ASN A 586 -5.70 2.28 -29.58
CA ASN A 586 -6.11 1.90 -30.93
C ASN A 586 -4.95 1.81 -31.93
N ASP A 587 -3.70 1.96 -31.47
CA ASP A 587 -2.48 1.80 -32.26
C ASP A 587 -1.53 0.84 -31.54
N TYR A 588 -1.55 -0.43 -31.98
CA TYR A 588 -0.72 -1.48 -31.41
C TYR A 588 -0.31 -2.49 -32.49
N THR A 589 0.71 -3.28 -32.17
CA THR A 589 1.14 -4.42 -32.98
C THR A 589 1.13 -5.68 -32.12
N GLU A 590 0.85 -6.81 -32.75
CA GLU A 590 0.83 -8.13 -32.13
C GLU A 590 1.93 -9.01 -32.70
N GLU A 591 2.60 -9.78 -31.86
CA GLU A 591 3.61 -10.76 -32.24
C GLU A 591 3.52 -11.96 -31.30
N ILE A 592 3.54 -13.19 -31.89
CA ILE A 592 3.58 -14.42 -31.10
C ILE A 592 5.03 -14.76 -30.83
N LEU A 593 5.38 -14.89 -29.55
CA LEU A 593 6.71 -15.25 -29.10
C LEU A 593 6.66 -16.60 -28.37
N THR A 594 7.59 -17.48 -28.71
CA THR A 594 7.70 -18.82 -28.11
C THR A 594 8.20 -18.76 -26.68
N LYS A 595 8.04 -19.86 -25.91
CA LYS A 595 8.67 -19.99 -24.58
C LYS A 595 10.18 -19.75 -24.65
N GLY A 596 10.75 -19.02 -23.69
CA GLY A 596 12.19 -18.76 -23.56
C GLY A 596 12.53 -17.27 -23.39
N ASP A 597 13.82 -16.96 -23.48
CA ASP A 597 14.33 -15.60 -23.34
C ASP A 597 14.27 -14.85 -24.68
N HIS A 598 13.73 -13.64 -24.66
CA HIS A 598 13.60 -12.74 -25.80
C HIS A 598 14.13 -11.35 -25.46
N TYR A 599 14.85 -10.72 -26.39
CA TYR A 599 15.06 -9.28 -26.31
C TYR A 599 13.96 -8.56 -27.08
N VAL A 600 13.17 -7.76 -26.39
CA VAL A 600 12.08 -6.98 -26.99
C VAL A 600 12.39 -5.49 -26.95
N THR A 601 12.22 -4.82 -28.08
CA THR A 601 12.33 -3.36 -28.13
C THR A 601 11.09 -2.72 -27.51
N CYS A 602 11.26 -1.56 -26.87
CA CYS A 602 10.17 -0.79 -26.27
C CYS A 602 10.59 0.68 -26.20
N ASN A 603 10.06 1.51 -27.07
CA ASN A 603 10.30 2.96 -27.04
C ASN A 603 9.69 3.58 -25.78
N LEU A 604 10.05 4.83 -25.49
CA LEU A 604 9.75 5.48 -24.19
C LEU A 604 8.26 5.45 -23.83
N PHE A 605 7.38 5.76 -24.78
CA PHE A 605 5.93 5.83 -24.58
C PHE A 605 5.17 4.57 -25.05
N GLU A 606 5.89 3.48 -25.33
CA GLU A 606 5.26 2.20 -25.63
C GLU A 606 5.03 1.40 -24.35
N THR A 607 3.92 0.65 -24.31
CA THR A 607 3.59 -0.30 -23.24
C THR A 607 3.53 -1.70 -23.83
N LEU A 608 4.22 -2.65 -23.18
CA LEU A 608 4.24 -4.06 -23.55
C LEU A 608 3.34 -4.86 -22.62
N LEU A 609 2.35 -5.55 -23.17
CA LEU A 609 1.56 -6.54 -22.48
C LEU A 609 1.71 -7.90 -23.17
N PHE A 610 1.80 -8.97 -22.39
CA PHE A 610 1.96 -10.33 -22.91
C PHE A 610 0.69 -11.12 -22.58
N LEU A 611 -0.14 -11.34 -23.60
CA LEU A 611 -1.39 -12.08 -23.49
C LEU A 611 -1.10 -13.58 -23.54
N ARG A 612 -1.55 -14.27 -22.50
CA ARG A 612 -1.39 -15.73 -22.36
C ARG A 612 -2.25 -16.49 -23.36
N LYS A 613 -1.78 -17.67 -23.78
CA LYS A 613 -2.52 -18.57 -24.66
C LYS A 613 -3.80 -19.08 -23.97
N GLY A 614 -4.91 -19.09 -24.72
CA GLY A 614 -6.23 -19.45 -24.17
C GLY A 614 -6.92 -18.33 -23.38
N HIS A 615 -6.40 -17.10 -23.45
CA HIS A 615 -6.93 -15.96 -22.67
C HIS A 615 -7.38 -14.80 -23.56
N VAL A 616 -8.08 -13.86 -22.91
CA VAL A 616 -8.74 -12.71 -23.53
C VAL A 616 -8.39 -11.43 -22.78
N LEU A 617 -8.19 -10.34 -23.50
CA LEU A 617 -8.02 -8.99 -22.96
C LEU A 617 -9.12 -8.06 -23.49
N PRO A 618 -10.13 -7.68 -22.70
CA PRO A 618 -11.12 -6.66 -23.08
C PRO A 618 -10.50 -5.26 -23.06
N ILE A 619 -10.79 -4.49 -24.11
CA ILE A 619 -10.36 -3.09 -24.25
C ILE A 619 -11.57 -2.25 -24.63
N ALA A 620 -11.89 -1.20 -23.86
CA ALA A 620 -12.93 -0.24 -24.18
C ALA A 620 -12.37 0.96 -24.95
N LYS A 621 -13.26 1.75 -25.53
CA LYS A 621 -12.91 3.11 -25.97
C LYS A 621 -12.66 3.96 -24.70
N PRO A 622 -11.53 4.67 -24.59
CA PRO A 622 -11.27 5.52 -23.41
C PRO A 622 -12.26 6.68 -23.34
N ALA A 623 -12.55 7.12 -22.14
CA ALA A 623 -13.39 8.26 -21.82
C ALA A 623 -12.64 9.22 -20.89
N MET A 624 -13.19 10.39 -20.60
CA MET A 624 -12.54 11.39 -19.73
C MET A 624 -12.58 10.96 -18.25
N THR A 625 -13.53 10.12 -17.86
CA THR A 625 -13.65 9.54 -16.53
C THR A 625 -14.04 8.06 -16.64
N THR A 626 -13.82 7.27 -15.60
CA THR A 626 -14.23 5.86 -15.56
C THR A 626 -15.75 5.70 -15.60
N ALA A 627 -16.50 6.68 -15.12
CA ALA A 627 -17.96 6.68 -15.16
C ALA A 627 -18.53 6.78 -16.59
N GLU A 628 -17.78 7.38 -17.50
CA GLU A 628 -18.17 7.58 -18.89
C GLU A 628 -17.77 6.44 -19.83
N ILE A 629 -17.06 5.43 -19.32
CA ILE A 629 -16.66 4.27 -20.15
C ILE A 629 -17.89 3.48 -20.55
N ASP A 630 -18.12 3.39 -21.87
CA ASP A 630 -19.23 2.62 -22.44
C ASP A 630 -18.78 1.18 -22.72
N ASN A 631 -19.30 0.25 -21.91
CA ASN A 631 -19.02 -1.18 -22.05
C ASN A 631 -19.51 -1.78 -23.39
N SER A 632 -20.42 -1.10 -24.11
CA SER A 632 -20.82 -1.53 -25.46
C SER A 632 -19.73 -1.32 -26.52
N THR A 633 -18.71 -0.55 -26.21
CA THR A 633 -17.54 -0.28 -27.08
C THR A 633 -16.39 -1.27 -26.87
N ILE A 634 -16.54 -2.25 -25.96
CA ILE A 634 -15.50 -3.22 -25.65
C ILE A 634 -15.21 -4.08 -26.88
N THR A 635 -13.93 -4.16 -27.21
CA THR A 635 -13.36 -5.13 -28.15
C THR A 635 -12.49 -6.11 -27.38
N TYR A 636 -12.36 -7.32 -27.90
CA TYR A 636 -11.62 -8.38 -27.22
C TYR A 636 -10.39 -8.77 -28.03
N LEU A 637 -9.21 -8.55 -27.46
CA LEU A 637 -7.99 -9.14 -28.00
C LEU A 637 -7.87 -10.56 -27.46
N THR A 638 -7.77 -11.53 -28.36
CA THR A 638 -7.74 -12.96 -27.99
C THR A 638 -6.47 -13.63 -28.44
N TYR A 639 -6.03 -14.65 -27.71
CA TYR A 639 -4.99 -15.55 -28.17
C TYR A 639 -5.46 -17.00 -28.00
N GLU A 640 -5.88 -17.61 -29.10
CA GLU A 640 -6.49 -18.96 -29.15
C GLU A 640 -7.64 -19.16 -28.11
N ALA A 641 -8.45 -18.13 -27.90
CA ALA A 641 -9.56 -18.12 -26.98
C ALA A 641 -10.85 -17.61 -27.66
N ASP A 642 -12.00 -18.04 -27.17
CA ASP A 642 -13.30 -17.46 -27.53
C ASP A 642 -13.51 -16.19 -26.68
N GLU A 643 -13.90 -15.08 -27.31
CA GLU A 643 -14.23 -13.83 -26.62
C GLU A 643 -15.26 -14.04 -25.50
N LYS A 644 -16.21 -14.95 -25.71
CA LYS A 644 -17.26 -15.30 -24.74
C LYS A 644 -16.77 -16.06 -23.50
N SER A 645 -15.51 -16.50 -23.51
CA SER A 645 -14.91 -17.16 -22.34
C SER A 645 -14.50 -16.17 -21.25
N TYR A 646 -14.46 -14.87 -21.56
CA TYR A 646 -14.07 -13.85 -20.59
C TYR A 646 -15.26 -13.43 -19.69
N GLU A 647 -15.10 -13.55 -18.39
CA GLU A 647 -16.07 -13.09 -17.40
C GLU A 647 -15.87 -11.59 -17.12
N LEU A 648 -16.63 -10.75 -17.82
CA LEU A 648 -16.62 -9.30 -17.58
C LEU A 648 -17.45 -8.95 -16.34
N TYR A 649 -16.86 -8.22 -15.41
CA TYR A 649 -17.58 -7.68 -14.26
C TYR A 649 -18.22 -6.34 -14.60
N ASN A 650 -19.50 -6.18 -14.29
CA ASN A 650 -20.26 -4.96 -14.59
C ASN A 650 -21.23 -4.62 -13.46
N ASP A 651 -21.02 -3.48 -12.81
CA ASP A 651 -21.89 -2.90 -11.78
C ASP A 651 -22.06 -1.38 -12.01
N ASP A 652 -22.70 -0.69 -11.08
CA ASP A 652 -22.82 0.77 -11.11
C ASP A 652 -21.52 1.51 -10.75
N GLY A 653 -20.53 0.82 -10.18
CA GLY A 653 -19.21 1.36 -9.80
C GLY A 653 -19.12 1.90 -8.38
N PHE A 654 -20.20 1.95 -7.63
CA PHE A 654 -20.23 2.53 -6.27
C PHE A 654 -21.00 1.71 -5.23
N SER A 655 -22.03 0.94 -5.61
CA SER A 655 -22.73 0.04 -4.68
C SER A 655 -21.87 -1.17 -4.31
N TYR A 656 -22.18 -1.84 -3.19
CA TYR A 656 -21.45 -3.05 -2.84
C TYR A 656 -21.72 -4.15 -3.86
N PRO A 657 -20.67 -4.86 -4.28
CA PRO A 657 -20.72 -5.77 -5.40
C PRO A 657 -21.39 -7.11 -5.06
N GLU A 658 -21.90 -7.76 -6.10
CA GLU A 658 -22.43 -9.12 -6.05
C GLU A 658 -21.71 -10.02 -7.06
N GLU A 659 -21.54 -11.32 -6.73
CA GLU A 659 -20.96 -12.31 -7.66
C GLU A 659 -21.78 -12.42 -8.96
N ALA A 660 -23.10 -12.18 -8.89
CA ALA A 660 -24.00 -12.19 -10.05
C ALA A 660 -23.69 -11.11 -11.11
N ASN A 661 -22.83 -10.13 -10.80
CA ASN A 661 -22.42 -9.07 -11.73
C ASN A 661 -21.38 -9.53 -12.78
N PHE A 662 -20.85 -10.76 -12.68
CA PHE A 662 -20.05 -11.35 -13.75
C PHE A 662 -20.94 -11.81 -14.92
N ARG A 663 -20.55 -11.49 -16.15
CA ARG A 663 -21.28 -11.80 -17.39
C ARG A 663 -20.32 -12.33 -18.46
#